data_4cf0b91cf2c09e672008dc3f48ede369
#
_entry.id   4cf0b91cf2c09e672008dc3f48ede369
#
_cell.length_a   1.000
_cell.length_b   1.000
_cell.length_c   1.000
_cell.angle_alpha   90.00
_cell.angle_beta   90.00
_cell.angle_gamma   90.00
#
_symmetry.space_group_name_H-M   'P 1'
#
loop_
_entity.id
_entity.type
_entity.pdbx_description
1 polymer ?
#
loop_
_entity_poly.entity_id
_entity_poly.type
_entity_poly.pdbx_seq_one_letter_code
_entity_poly.pdbx_strand_id
1 'polypeptide(L)'
;MRKITLFWVLTLLAFYSNAQQISFQQIINQPVAGLKNPWAGGFNSVQFFQIDLDEDGKQDLVVFDRSAQHLKTFLRNAYGGFTYVPGYQKRFPLIENWMNLLDYDGDGDKDLFTSTPGGIQVYPNVGNNFPKSLGTLKSSGLNGLINIYVSASDIPAFADIDGDGDVDVLAFESAGHFITYYENIGDLKFTTKSMNWGNFSLNDCQDITFGLLPESVLSTQSTSAVQHAGNTLALWDPDKNGIYDLIIGHVGCPTFIFMRNEGTRAKPLFRTSDTNFPNGSPHVVPSLASASPLDLDGDGAMDLFASSNLPDVNPALETASYYHVENGQLVLKTKAFLQEEMIDVGDYASPVFYDVDGDGDLDLLIGSHSVTLYENVNGTLNLKSRDFLPITGATNIQLQVVNGRLMLYYTVGTSTKYREYVSGLLGEEKSLSVVTLRETPRLFDVNQDGSLELVVLDYLGGTRVYDWSDLSKPYQRLETLFRGIAYADITGDGNFEQITLDASGNLYVSGLGLEVQRLPFNFGQNASVTTADFNQDGKVDIVIGVASGGVQLLQNSSDILIPSDELYVWPNPAASLVNVRVKSAGNLQWFDLSGRVVGATLKVTAGESLRIPAPLPGAGSYILRYETAKGSVSQKVLILP
;
A
#
# COMPACT_ATOMS: atom_id res chain seq x y z
N MET A 1 -19.98 -70.97 34.32
CA MET A 1 -19.31 -69.65 34.50
C MET A 1 -19.37 -68.90 33.21
N ARG A 2 -20.32 -67.99 33.08
CA ARG A 2 -20.47 -67.15 31.89
C ARG A 2 -19.72 -65.82 32.15
N LYS A 3 -18.73 -65.49 31.32
CA LYS A 3 -18.04 -64.21 31.31
C LYS A 3 -18.91 -63.19 30.57
N ILE A 4 -19.36 -62.16 31.25
CA ILE A 4 -20.01 -60.97 30.69
C ILE A 4 -18.89 -60.00 30.27
N THR A 5 -18.76 -59.77 29.00
CA THR A 5 -17.86 -58.79 28.42
C THR A 5 -18.61 -57.47 28.28
N LEU A 6 -18.24 -56.48 29.09
CA LEU A 6 -18.83 -55.14 29.04
C LEU A 6 -18.17 -54.36 27.91
N PHE A 7 -18.93 -54.00 26.85
CA PHE A 7 -18.51 -53.12 25.78
C PHE A 7 -18.71 -51.65 26.21
N TRP A 8 -17.63 -50.92 26.40
CA TRP A 8 -17.67 -49.48 26.55
C TRP A 8 -17.73 -48.86 25.13
N VAL A 9 -18.88 -48.27 24.78
CA VAL A 9 -19.01 -47.42 23.60
C VAL A 9 -18.56 -46.02 24.02
N LEU A 10 -17.34 -45.66 23.64
CA LEU A 10 -16.88 -44.26 23.68
C LEU A 10 -17.57 -43.52 22.54
N THR A 11 -18.62 -42.77 22.85
CA THR A 11 -19.14 -41.72 21.97
C THR A 11 -18.15 -40.55 21.98
N LEU A 12 -17.28 -40.47 20.97
CA LEU A 12 -16.55 -39.24 20.65
C LEU A 12 -17.62 -38.23 20.20
N LEU A 13 -17.99 -37.31 21.04
CA LEU A 13 -18.60 -36.05 20.68
C LEU A 13 -17.49 -35.22 20.04
N ALA A 14 -17.42 -35.23 18.73
CA ALA A 14 -16.67 -34.26 17.95
C ALA A 14 -17.37 -32.91 18.15
N PHE A 15 -16.83 -32.07 19.02
CA PHE A 15 -17.14 -30.64 19.00
C PHE A 15 -16.54 -30.10 17.70
N TYR A 16 -17.35 -29.92 16.67
CA TYR A 16 -17.05 -29.03 15.60
C TYR A 16 -17.11 -27.62 16.20
N SER A 17 -15.98 -27.09 16.65
CA SER A 17 -15.83 -25.66 16.75
C SER A 17 -15.90 -25.15 15.32
N ASN A 18 -17.03 -24.57 14.92
CA ASN A 18 -17.05 -23.70 13.76
C ASN A 18 -16.09 -22.56 14.11
N ALA A 19 -14.84 -22.62 13.62
CA ALA A 19 -13.95 -21.50 13.69
C ALA A 19 -14.65 -20.35 12.94
N GLN A 20 -14.88 -19.25 13.62
CA GLN A 20 -15.48 -18.07 13.03
C GLN A 20 -14.58 -17.62 11.91
N GLN A 21 -15.10 -17.58 10.70
CA GLN A 21 -14.36 -17.10 9.55
C GLN A 21 -14.47 -15.58 9.50
N ILE A 22 -13.38 -14.90 9.81
CA ILE A 22 -13.27 -13.46 9.63
C ILE A 22 -13.15 -13.17 8.13
N SER A 23 -13.99 -12.29 7.62
CA SER A 23 -14.00 -11.89 6.22
C SER A 23 -14.14 -10.39 6.06
N PHE A 24 -13.44 -9.86 5.05
CA PHE A 24 -13.47 -8.45 4.68
C PHE A 24 -13.69 -8.31 3.19
N GLN A 25 -14.31 -7.21 2.79
CA GLN A 25 -14.46 -6.80 1.41
C GLN A 25 -13.76 -5.46 1.19
N GLN A 26 -12.93 -5.35 0.16
CA GLN A 26 -12.34 -4.07 -0.21
C GLN A 26 -13.40 -3.16 -0.83
N ILE A 27 -13.52 -1.95 -0.30
CA ILE A 27 -14.48 -0.94 -0.74
C ILE A 27 -13.78 0.03 -1.67
N ILE A 28 -14.36 0.23 -2.86
CA ILE A 28 -13.87 1.15 -3.88
C ILE A 28 -14.88 2.25 -4.24
N ASN A 29 -16.10 2.15 -3.77
CA ASN A 29 -17.24 2.98 -4.18
C ASN A 29 -17.76 3.94 -3.10
N GLN A 30 -17.08 4.04 -1.93
CA GLN A 30 -17.41 5.09 -0.96
C GLN A 30 -17.18 6.46 -1.62
N PRO A 31 -18.20 7.35 -1.69
CA PRO A 31 -18.09 8.59 -2.45
C PRO A 31 -17.10 9.58 -1.86
N VAL A 32 -16.24 10.13 -2.72
CA VAL A 32 -15.39 11.29 -2.41
C VAL A 32 -15.59 12.30 -3.54
N ALA A 33 -15.94 13.53 -3.17
CA ALA A 33 -16.30 14.56 -4.14
C ALA A 33 -15.15 14.87 -5.11
N GLY A 34 -15.45 14.78 -6.40
CA GLY A 34 -14.49 15.08 -7.48
C GLY A 34 -13.50 13.99 -7.80
N LEU A 35 -13.46 12.87 -7.06
CA LEU A 35 -12.54 11.76 -7.29
C LEU A 35 -13.28 10.56 -7.92
N LYS A 36 -12.64 9.90 -8.90
CA LYS A 36 -13.18 8.72 -9.57
C LYS A 36 -12.65 7.41 -8.99
N ASN A 37 -11.39 7.43 -8.52
CA ASN A 37 -10.68 6.28 -7.97
C ASN A 37 -10.17 6.56 -6.55
N PRO A 38 -10.99 7.11 -5.63
CA PRO A 38 -10.50 7.67 -4.36
C PRO A 38 -9.69 6.69 -3.52
N TRP A 39 -10.01 5.41 -3.57
CA TRP A 39 -9.46 4.36 -2.71
C TRP A 39 -8.40 3.49 -3.39
N ALA A 40 -7.76 4.00 -4.45
CA ALA A 40 -6.72 3.24 -5.16
C ALA A 40 -5.36 3.24 -4.44
N GLY A 41 -5.18 4.05 -3.41
CA GLY A 41 -3.99 4.01 -2.55
C GLY A 41 -2.85 4.94 -2.96
N GLY A 42 -3.11 6.00 -3.74
CA GLY A 42 -2.12 7.03 -4.11
C GLY A 42 -1.01 6.55 -5.05
N PHE A 43 -0.15 7.48 -5.49
CA PHE A 43 1.02 7.22 -6.32
C PHE A 43 2.22 8.01 -5.83
N ASN A 44 3.42 7.39 -5.82
CA ASN A 44 4.66 8.08 -5.46
C ASN A 44 5.78 7.79 -6.45
N SER A 45 6.14 6.53 -6.70
CA SER A 45 7.23 6.11 -7.58
C SER A 45 6.75 5.01 -8.52
N VAL A 46 6.07 5.40 -9.62
CA VAL A 46 5.25 4.49 -10.42
C VAL A 46 5.86 4.07 -11.74
N GLN A 47 5.62 2.82 -12.12
CA GLN A 47 5.82 2.27 -13.45
C GLN A 47 4.46 1.89 -14.04
N PHE A 48 4.24 2.20 -15.32
CA PHE A 48 2.98 1.93 -16.03
C PHE A 48 3.15 0.82 -17.06
N PHE A 49 2.18 -0.09 -17.10
CA PHE A 49 2.14 -1.20 -18.06
C PHE A 49 0.71 -1.42 -18.55
N GLN A 50 0.58 -2.01 -19.73
CA GLN A 50 -0.70 -2.39 -20.31
C GLN A 50 -0.78 -3.89 -20.49
N ILE A 51 -1.96 -4.45 -20.18
CA ILE A 51 -2.35 -5.84 -20.42
C ILE A 51 -3.89 -5.87 -20.43
N ASP A 52 -4.49 -6.74 -21.25
CA ASP A 52 -5.94 -7.00 -21.23
C ASP A 52 -6.26 -7.92 -20.04
N LEU A 53 -6.67 -7.33 -18.90
CA LEU A 53 -6.89 -8.07 -17.65
C LEU A 53 -8.22 -8.86 -17.65
N ASP A 54 -9.26 -8.34 -18.29
CA ASP A 54 -10.61 -8.93 -18.27
C ASP A 54 -11.01 -9.61 -19.58
N GLU A 55 -10.07 -9.69 -20.55
CA GLU A 55 -10.24 -10.33 -21.86
C GLU A 55 -11.35 -9.67 -22.72
N ASP A 56 -11.55 -8.37 -22.54
CA ASP A 56 -12.54 -7.60 -23.33
C ASP A 56 -11.97 -7.05 -24.66
N GLY A 57 -10.69 -7.31 -24.93
CA GLY A 57 -9.95 -6.87 -26.11
C GLY A 57 -9.39 -5.47 -26.01
N LYS A 58 -9.51 -4.80 -24.86
CA LYS A 58 -8.91 -3.50 -24.61
C LYS A 58 -7.72 -3.63 -23.66
N GLN A 59 -6.78 -2.74 -23.83
CA GLN A 59 -5.62 -2.68 -22.94
C GLN A 59 -5.99 -1.95 -21.65
N ASP A 60 -5.87 -2.64 -20.53
CA ASP A 60 -6.02 -2.14 -19.17
C ASP A 60 -4.68 -1.62 -18.64
N LEU A 61 -4.67 -1.01 -17.45
CA LEU A 61 -3.44 -0.56 -16.81
C LEU A 61 -3.09 -1.40 -15.58
N VAL A 62 -1.83 -1.78 -15.53
CA VAL A 62 -1.15 -2.25 -14.34
C VAL A 62 -0.14 -1.19 -13.94
N VAL A 63 -0.23 -0.74 -12.69
CA VAL A 63 0.68 0.27 -12.14
C VAL A 63 1.41 -0.34 -10.96
N PHE A 64 2.73 -0.39 -11.02
CA PHE A 64 3.56 -0.83 -9.91
C PHE A 64 4.19 0.38 -9.23
N ASP A 65 3.86 0.59 -7.96
CA ASP A 65 4.45 1.66 -7.15
C ASP A 65 5.63 1.13 -6.35
N ARG A 66 6.81 1.60 -6.66
CA ARG A 66 8.06 1.16 -6.05
C ARG A 66 8.23 1.60 -4.60
N SER A 67 7.63 2.74 -4.22
CA SER A 67 7.73 3.25 -2.85
C SER A 67 7.01 2.34 -1.85
N ALA A 68 5.87 1.81 -2.27
CA ALA A 68 5.07 0.88 -1.49
C ALA A 68 5.36 -0.60 -1.85
N GLN A 69 6.12 -0.89 -2.92
CA GLN A 69 6.22 -2.24 -3.50
C GLN A 69 4.83 -2.84 -3.74
N HIS A 70 3.93 -2.02 -4.29
CA HIS A 70 2.50 -2.35 -4.40
C HIS A 70 2.01 -2.20 -5.84
N LEU A 71 1.33 -3.24 -6.31
CA LEU A 71 0.74 -3.29 -7.64
C LEU A 71 -0.73 -2.86 -7.56
N LYS A 72 -1.16 -2.05 -8.53
CA LYS A 72 -2.56 -1.59 -8.68
C LYS A 72 -3.07 -1.90 -10.08
N THR A 73 -4.32 -2.31 -10.17
CA THR A 73 -4.95 -2.68 -11.45
C THR A 73 -6.15 -1.81 -11.75
N PHE A 74 -6.24 -1.35 -13.00
CA PHE A 74 -7.29 -0.46 -13.48
C PHE A 74 -7.82 -0.98 -14.79
N LEU A 75 -9.12 -1.17 -14.90
CA LEU A 75 -9.79 -1.54 -16.15
C LEU A 75 -10.10 -0.30 -16.98
N ARG A 76 -9.93 -0.40 -18.29
CA ARG A 76 -10.33 0.64 -19.23
C ARG A 76 -11.85 0.66 -19.36
N ASN A 77 -12.47 1.77 -19.03
CA ASN A 77 -13.90 1.91 -19.12
C ASN A 77 -14.36 2.32 -20.55
N ALA A 78 -15.68 2.29 -20.77
CA ALA A 78 -16.27 2.59 -22.07
C ALA A 78 -16.03 4.04 -22.58
N TYR A 79 -15.59 4.93 -21.72
CA TYR A 79 -15.31 6.34 -22.04
C TYR A 79 -13.81 6.62 -22.26
N GLY A 80 -12.97 5.57 -22.28
CA GLY A 80 -11.53 5.67 -22.46
C GLY A 80 -10.72 6.02 -21.20
N GLY A 81 -11.40 6.25 -20.06
CA GLY A 81 -10.75 6.39 -18.75
C GLY A 81 -10.49 5.05 -18.07
N PHE A 82 -9.98 5.09 -16.84
CA PHE A 82 -9.61 3.92 -16.08
C PHE A 82 -10.33 3.87 -14.74
N THR A 83 -10.77 2.67 -14.34
CA THR A 83 -11.46 2.41 -13.08
C THR A 83 -10.62 1.44 -12.24
N TYR A 84 -10.32 1.80 -11.00
CA TYR A 84 -9.58 0.94 -10.07
C TYR A 84 -10.36 -0.34 -9.77
N VAL A 85 -9.74 -1.49 -10.00
CA VAL A 85 -10.31 -2.81 -9.73
C VAL A 85 -9.27 -3.72 -9.08
N PRO A 86 -9.17 -3.74 -7.74
CA PRO A 86 -8.11 -4.46 -7.01
C PRO A 86 -8.19 -5.99 -7.15
N GLY A 87 -9.31 -6.53 -7.60
CA GLY A 87 -9.51 -7.97 -7.73
C GLY A 87 -8.50 -8.69 -8.63
N TYR A 88 -7.88 -7.97 -9.57
CA TYR A 88 -6.88 -8.53 -10.48
C TYR A 88 -5.46 -8.57 -9.90
N GLN A 89 -5.17 -7.82 -8.84
CA GLN A 89 -3.84 -7.80 -8.19
C GLN A 89 -3.40 -9.21 -7.75
N LYS A 90 -4.33 -10.05 -7.30
CA LYS A 90 -4.06 -11.41 -6.83
C LYS A 90 -3.57 -12.38 -7.91
N ARG A 91 -3.64 -12.00 -9.19
CA ARG A 91 -3.11 -12.79 -10.32
C ARG A 91 -1.59 -12.68 -10.43
N PHE A 92 -1.02 -11.64 -9.85
CA PHE A 92 0.41 -11.37 -9.84
C PHE A 92 1.06 -11.95 -8.57
N PRO A 93 2.32 -12.40 -8.65
CA PRO A 93 3.10 -12.71 -7.46
C PRO A 93 3.41 -11.43 -6.68
N LEU A 94 3.99 -11.56 -5.49
CA LEU A 94 4.62 -10.41 -4.83
C LEU A 94 5.78 -9.92 -5.68
N ILE A 95 5.72 -8.65 -6.06
CA ILE A 95 6.72 -7.99 -6.90
C ILE A 95 7.55 -7.07 -6.01
N GLU A 96 8.86 -7.13 -6.18
CA GLU A 96 9.82 -6.26 -5.50
C GLU A 96 10.60 -5.45 -6.52
N ASN A 97 10.97 -4.23 -6.14
CA ASN A 97 11.83 -3.29 -6.85
C ASN A 97 11.29 -2.80 -8.20
N TRP A 98 11.06 -3.63 -9.19
CA TRP A 98 10.58 -3.26 -10.53
C TRP A 98 9.90 -4.44 -11.23
N MET A 99 9.11 -4.14 -12.24
CA MET A 99 8.53 -5.14 -13.15
C MET A 99 8.57 -4.66 -14.60
N ASN A 100 8.31 -5.60 -15.53
CA ASN A 100 7.99 -5.33 -16.92
C ASN A 100 7.01 -6.41 -17.44
N LEU A 101 6.20 -6.05 -18.44
CA LEU A 101 5.25 -6.95 -19.09
C LEU A 101 5.56 -7.01 -20.60
N LEU A 102 5.99 -8.18 -21.07
CA LEU A 102 6.42 -8.43 -22.44
C LEU A 102 6.05 -9.85 -22.86
N ASP A 103 5.64 -10.03 -24.10
CA ASP A 103 5.47 -11.34 -24.71
C ASP A 103 6.86 -11.87 -25.11
N TYR A 104 7.41 -12.85 -24.36
CA TYR A 104 8.75 -13.38 -24.63
C TYR A 104 8.76 -14.63 -25.48
N ASP A 105 7.65 -15.36 -25.61
CA ASP A 105 7.57 -16.62 -26.33
C ASP A 105 6.68 -16.55 -27.59
N GLY A 106 6.14 -15.35 -27.87
CA GLY A 106 5.40 -15.04 -29.09
C GLY A 106 4.00 -15.64 -29.14
N ASP A 107 3.42 -15.97 -27.96
CA ASP A 107 2.08 -16.56 -27.90
C ASP A 107 0.95 -15.49 -27.92
N GLY A 108 1.31 -14.22 -27.81
CA GLY A 108 0.42 -13.05 -27.84
C GLY A 108 0.02 -12.54 -26.45
N ASP A 109 0.36 -13.26 -25.40
CA ASP A 109 0.12 -12.88 -24.02
C ASP A 109 1.38 -12.22 -23.42
N LYS A 110 1.23 -11.20 -22.59
CA LYS A 110 2.37 -10.56 -21.94
C LYS A 110 2.77 -11.29 -20.68
N ASP A 111 4.06 -11.63 -20.59
CA ASP A 111 4.70 -12.29 -19.46
C ASP A 111 5.27 -11.27 -18.48
N LEU A 112 5.46 -11.67 -17.23
CA LEU A 112 6.00 -10.82 -16.18
C LEU A 112 7.50 -11.07 -16.00
N PHE A 113 8.28 -10.02 -16.22
CA PHE A 113 9.68 -9.91 -15.82
C PHE A 113 9.77 -9.08 -14.55
N THR A 114 10.53 -9.53 -13.56
CA THR A 114 10.68 -8.79 -12.29
C THR A 114 12.02 -9.08 -11.63
N SER A 115 12.35 -8.24 -10.65
CA SER A 115 13.54 -8.36 -9.81
C SER A 115 13.50 -9.63 -8.97
N THR A 116 14.69 -10.19 -8.71
CA THR A 116 14.92 -11.21 -7.70
C THR A 116 16.29 -10.96 -7.03
N PRO A 117 16.52 -11.41 -5.79
CA PRO A 117 17.86 -11.36 -5.21
C PRO A 117 18.88 -12.05 -6.12
N GLY A 118 19.70 -11.25 -6.78
CA GLY A 118 20.73 -11.74 -7.72
C GLY A 118 20.36 -11.68 -9.20
N GLY A 119 19.27 -11.00 -9.61
CA GLY A 119 19.03 -10.73 -11.02
C GLY A 119 17.57 -10.55 -11.42
N ILE A 120 17.20 -11.17 -12.53
CA ILE A 120 15.90 -11.09 -13.19
C ILE A 120 15.23 -12.45 -13.14
N GLN A 121 13.94 -12.50 -12.85
CA GLN A 121 13.13 -13.71 -13.01
C GLN A 121 11.93 -13.45 -13.92
N VAL A 122 11.43 -14.52 -14.55
CA VAL A 122 10.29 -14.48 -15.48
C VAL A 122 9.18 -15.38 -14.98
N TYR A 123 7.95 -14.89 -15.07
CA TYR A 123 6.73 -15.63 -14.84
C TYR A 123 5.93 -15.65 -16.14
N PRO A 124 5.75 -16.83 -16.78
CA PRO A 124 4.87 -16.96 -17.92
C PRO A 124 3.43 -16.60 -17.56
N ASN A 125 2.76 -15.93 -18.47
CA ASN A 125 1.33 -15.73 -18.40
C ASN A 125 0.59 -17.03 -18.72
N VAL A 126 -0.35 -17.42 -17.88
CA VAL A 126 -1.20 -18.58 -18.12
C VAL A 126 -2.65 -18.18 -17.85
N GLY A 127 -3.36 -17.75 -18.90
CA GLY A 127 -4.74 -17.29 -18.80
C GLY A 127 -4.87 -16.09 -17.85
N ASN A 128 -4.12 -15.06 -18.10
CA ASN A 128 -4.03 -13.83 -17.29
C ASN A 128 -3.64 -14.06 -15.81
N ASN A 129 -2.83 -15.08 -15.54
CA ASN A 129 -2.25 -15.34 -14.23
C ASN A 129 -0.76 -15.64 -14.36
N PHE A 130 0.01 -15.37 -13.30
CA PHE A 130 1.46 -15.58 -13.24
C PHE A 130 1.83 -16.59 -12.14
N PRO A 131 1.47 -17.88 -12.29
CA PRO A 131 1.45 -18.84 -11.18
C PRO A 131 2.83 -19.30 -10.74
N LYS A 132 3.83 -19.30 -11.64
CA LYS A 132 5.12 -19.90 -11.34
C LYS A 132 6.25 -19.27 -12.14
N SER A 133 7.34 -18.90 -11.43
CA SER A 133 8.57 -18.44 -12.06
C SER A 133 9.31 -19.56 -12.79
N LEU A 134 9.93 -19.22 -13.93
CA LEU A 134 10.91 -20.04 -14.64
C LEU A 134 12.29 -20.03 -13.95
N GLY A 135 12.47 -19.17 -12.95
CA GLY A 135 13.73 -18.98 -12.24
C GLY A 135 14.52 -17.77 -12.73
N THR A 136 15.74 -17.63 -12.24
CA THR A 136 16.59 -16.47 -12.54
C THR A 136 17.23 -16.61 -13.92
N LEU A 137 17.16 -15.56 -14.73
CA LEU A 137 17.79 -15.48 -16.06
C LEU A 137 19.31 -15.52 -15.92
N LYS A 138 19.93 -16.25 -16.86
CA LYS A 138 21.37 -16.48 -16.86
C LYS A 138 21.97 -16.19 -18.23
N SER A 139 23.15 -15.61 -18.24
CA SER A 139 23.98 -15.39 -19.43
C SER A 139 25.22 -16.26 -19.39
N SER A 140 25.74 -16.62 -20.56
CA SER A 140 27.01 -17.33 -20.71
C SER A 140 28.16 -16.40 -20.27
N GLY A 141 28.91 -16.82 -19.26
CA GLY A 141 30.13 -16.17 -18.79
C GLY A 141 31.38 -17.03 -19.08
N LEU A 142 32.56 -16.50 -18.79
CA LEU A 142 33.86 -17.20 -18.99
C LEU A 142 33.96 -18.53 -18.26
N ASN A 143 33.30 -18.68 -17.11
CA ASN A 143 33.35 -19.86 -16.24
C ASN A 143 32.00 -20.62 -16.17
N GLY A 144 31.13 -20.46 -17.16
CA GLY A 144 29.79 -21.05 -17.19
C GLY A 144 28.68 -20.02 -17.10
N LEU A 145 27.46 -20.48 -16.77
CA LEU A 145 26.29 -19.63 -16.67
C LEU A 145 26.34 -18.78 -15.39
N ILE A 146 26.17 -17.46 -15.53
CA ILE A 146 26.05 -16.49 -14.45
C ILE A 146 24.70 -15.79 -14.51
N ASN A 147 24.15 -15.37 -13.38
CA ASN A 147 22.92 -14.58 -13.38
C ASN A 147 23.14 -13.25 -14.15
N ILE A 148 22.13 -12.83 -14.91
CA ILE A 148 22.08 -11.47 -15.43
C ILE A 148 21.88 -10.54 -14.26
N TYR A 149 22.93 -9.81 -13.89
CA TYR A 149 22.91 -8.92 -12.73
C TYR A 149 22.15 -7.62 -13.05
N VAL A 150 21.22 -7.28 -12.16
CA VAL A 150 20.57 -5.96 -12.09
C VAL A 150 20.55 -5.55 -10.63
N SER A 151 21.00 -4.35 -10.33
CA SER A 151 20.87 -3.78 -8.97
C SER A 151 19.39 -3.66 -8.61
N ALA A 152 19.03 -3.90 -7.35
CA ALA A 152 17.64 -3.78 -6.89
C ALA A 152 17.04 -2.39 -7.10
N SER A 153 17.87 -1.36 -7.11
CA SER A 153 17.45 0.03 -7.35
C SER A 153 17.37 0.40 -8.84
N ASP A 154 18.01 -0.35 -9.74
CA ASP A 154 18.04 -0.05 -11.16
C ASP A 154 16.78 -0.60 -11.86
N ILE A 155 16.42 0.01 -13.00
CA ILE A 155 15.39 -0.50 -13.90
C ILE A 155 16.05 -0.86 -15.23
N PRO A 156 16.12 -2.15 -15.61
CA PRO A 156 16.65 -2.58 -16.89
C PRO A 156 15.63 -2.33 -18.02
N ALA A 157 16.12 -2.31 -19.26
CA ALA A 157 15.26 -2.26 -20.44
C ALA A 157 15.22 -3.61 -21.16
N PHE A 158 14.08 -3.86 -21.79
CA PHE A 158 13.79 -5.10 -22.51
C PHE A 158 13.21 -4.76 -23.88
N ALA A 159 13.73 -5.36 -24.93
CA ALA A 159 13.18 -5.31 -26.30
C ALA A 159 13.88 -6.35 -27.18
N ASP A 160 13.33 -6.62 -28.34
CA ASP A 160 14.03 -7.27 -29.46
C ASP A 160 15.03 -6.25 -30.06
N ILE A 161 16.29 -6.27 -29.57
CA ILE A 161 17.31 -5.27 -29.90
C ILE A 161 17.92 -5.51 -31.28
N ASP A 162 18.11 -6.75 -31.70
CA ASP A 162 18.75 -7.08 -32.98
C ASP A 162 17.78 -7.46 -34.09
N GLY A 163 16.51 -7.68 -33.76
CA GLY A 163 15.44 -7.91 -34.72
C GLY A 163 15.25 -9.38 -35.08
N ASP A 164 15.66 -10.29 -34.20
CA ASP A 164 15.50 -11.74 -34.41
C ASP A 164 14.17 -12.28 -33.86
N GLY A 165 13.41 -11.48 -33.11
CA GLY A 165 12.12 -11.77 -32.54
C GLY A 165 12.17 -12.20 -31.07
N ASP A 166 13.34 -12.38 -30.48
CA ASP A 166 13.53 -12.73 -29.09
C ASP A 166 13.71 -11.47 -28.20
N VAL A 167 13.21 -11.51 -26.96
CA VAL A 167 13.35 -10.40 -26.02
C VAL A 167 14.74 -10.39 -25.39
N ASP A 168 15.49 -9.34 -25.62
CA ASP A 168 16.81 -9.08 -25.08
C ASP A 168 16.78 -8.24 -23.80
N VAL A 169 17.95 -8.09 -23.15
CA VAL A 169 18.10 -7.30 -21.92
C VAL A 169 19.23 -6.30 -22.05
N LEU A 170 18.94 -5.04 -21.70
CA LEU A 170 19.93 -4.01 -21.42
C LEU A 170 19.94 -3.69 -19.95
N ALA A 171 21.10 -3.73 -19.32
CA ALA A 171 21.26 -3.40 -17.89
C ALA A 171 22.56 -2.66 -17.65
N PHE A 172 22.56 -1.75 -16.67
CA PHE A 172 23.81 -1.15 -16.21
C PHE A 172 24.68 -2.22 -15.53
N GLU A 173 25.99 -2.12 -15.78
CA GLU A 173 26.96 -2.88 -14.97
C GLU A 173 27.03 -2.32 -13.55
N SER A 174 27.69 -3.03 -12.64
CA SER A 174 27.65 -2.74 -11.19
C SER A 174 28.18 -1.36 -10.78
N ALA A 175 29.02 -0.71 -11.59
CA ALA A 175 29.48 0.66 -11.36
C ALA A 175 28.56 1.73 -11.95
N GLY A 176 27.63 1.35 -12.85
CA GLY A 176 26.63 2.23 -13.44
C GLY A 176 27.12 3.14 -14.56
N HIS A 177 28.30 2.88 -15.12
CA HIS A 177 28.89 3.69 -16.20
C HIS A 177 28.58 3.18 -17.59
N PHE A 178 28.38 1.87 -17.73
CA PHE A 178 28.21 1.19 -19.02
C PHE A 178 26.94 0.37 -19.04
N ILE A 179 26.35 0.24 -20.23
CA ILE A 179 25.18 -0.61 -20.46
C ILE A 179 25.68 -1.92 -21.08
N THR A 180 25.39 -3.03 -20.39
CA THR A 180 25.62 -4.37 -20.90
C THR A 180 24.43 -4.83 -21.72
N TYR A 181 24.68 -5.37 -22.89
CA TYR A 181 23.71 -6.02 -23.76
C TYR A 181 23.79 -7.53 -23.59
N TYR A 182 22.71 -8.12 -23.17
CA TYR A 182 22.49 -9.55 -23.09
C TYR A 182 21.53 -9.95 -24.20
N GLU A 183 22.08 -10.62 -25.24
CA GLU A 183 21.32 -11.15 -26.38
C GLU A 183 20.65 -12.47 -25.96
N ASN A 184 19.35 -12.57 -26.19
CA ASN A 184 18.61 -13.82 -26.10
C ASN A 184 18.84 -14.62 -27.38
N ILE A 185 19.36 -15.83 -27.27
CA ILE A 185 19.65 -16.72 -28.41
C ILE A 185 18.61 -17.83 -28.51
N GLY A 186 17.41 -17.57 -28.02
CA GLY A 186 16.27 -18.48 -28.00
C GLY A 186 16.01 -19.12 -26.63
N ASP A 187 14.77 -19.33 -26.29
CA ASP A 187 14.32 -20.00 -25.06
C ASP A 187 14.87 -19.37 -23.75
N LEU A 188 14.96 -18.04 -23.68
CA LEU A 188 15.55 -17.29 -22.53
C LEU A 188 16.99 -17.71 -22.21
N LYS A 189 17.75 -18.12 -23.22
CA LYS A 189 19.19 -18.40 -23.12
C LYS A 189 19.97 -17.18 -23.57
N PHE A 190 20.68 -16.55 -22.67
CA PHE A 190 21.38 -15.29 -22.95
C PHE A 190 22.88 -15.48 -23.13
N THR A 191 23.43 -14.63 -23.97
CA THR A 191 24.87 -14.41 -24.09
C THR A 191 25.22 -12.94 -23.91
N THR A 192 26.36 -12.63 -23.30
CA THR A 192 26.82 -11.24 -23.20
C THR A 192 27.37 -10.81 -24.54
N LYS A 193 26.57 -10.03 -25.30
CA LYS A 193 26.93 -9.57 -26.65
C LYS A 193 27.88 -8.37 -26.61
N SER A 194 27.64 -7.45 -25.68
CA SER A 194 28.45 -6.25 -25.48
C SER A 194 28.44 -5.85 -24.02
N MET A 195 29.60 -5.42 -23.49
CA MET A 195 29.72 -4.81 -22.15
C MET A 195 29.68 -3.26 -22.22
N ASN A 196 29.53 -2.70 -23.39
CA ASN A 196 29.37 -1.27 -23.66
C ASN A 196 28.47 -1.08 -24.86
N TRP A 197 27.17 -1.36 -24.71
CA TRP A 197 26.19 -1.15 -25.77
C TRP A 197 26.09 0.35 -26.09
N GLY A 198 26.15 0.69 -27.35
CA GLY A 198 26.13 2.10 -27.83
C GLY A 198 27.45 2.84 -27.76
N ASN A 199 28.54 2.22 -27.28
CA ASN A 199 29.91 2.77 -27.28
C ASN A 199 30.05 4.11 -26.57
N PHE A 200 29.44 4.27 -25.40
CA PHE A 200 29.58 5.45 -24.54
C PHE A 200 29.78 5.07 -23.06
N SER A 201 30.26 6.02 -22.27
CA SER A 201 30.23 5.92 -20.81
C SER A 201 29.47 7.10 -20.23
N LEU A 202 28.73 6.81 -19.16
CA LEU A 202 27.95 7.77 -18.39
C LEU A 202 28.60 7.95 -17.02
N ASN A 203 29.20 9.12 -16.77
CA ASN A 203 29.77 9.45 -15.46
C ASN A 203 28.85 10.38 -14.66
N ASP A 204 28.13 11.28 -15.34
CA ASP A 204 27.16 12.22 -14.77
C ASP A 204 26.27 12.76 -15.90
N CYS A 205 25.23 13.54 -15.57
CA CYS A 205 24.31 14.20 -16.51
C CYS A 205 25.01 14.95 -17.65
N GLN A 206 26.14 15.59 -17.35
CA GLN A 206 26.90 16.43 -18.24
C GLN A 206 28.27 15.82 -18.65
N ASP A 207 28.60 14.67 -18.10
CA ASP A 207 29.85 13.96 -18.35
C ASP A 207 29.58 12.62 -19.02
N ILE A 208 29.30 12.68 -20.32
CA ILE A 208 29.07 11.50 -21.17
C ILE A 208 30.16 11.47 -22.23
N THR A 209 30.93 10.39 -22.28
CA THR A 209 31.96 10.19 -23.29
C THR A 209 31.44 9.25 -24.36
N PHE A 210 31.39 9.74 -25.62
CA PHE A 210 30.93 8.96 -26.77
C PHE A 210 32.11 8.39 -27.59
N GLY A 211 31.87 7.33 -28.35
CA GLY A 211 32.82 6.73 -29.28
C GLY A 211 33.86 5.84 -28.61
N LEU A 212 33.59 5.34 -27.42
CA LEU A 212 34.47 4.40 -26.73
C LEU A 212 34.44 3.02 -27.40
N LEU A 213 35.63 2.49 -27.74
CA LEU A 213 35.74 1.12 -28.24
C LEU A 213 35.57 0.10 -27.08
N PRO A 214 34.97 -1.08 -27.36
CA PRO A 214 34.77 -2.10 -26.33
C PRO A 214 36.03 -2.50 -25.56
N GLU A 215 37.17 -2.48 -26.22
CA GLU A 215 38.49 -2.83 -25.64
C GLU A 215 39.01 -1.78 -24.65
N SER A 216 38.57 -0.54 -24.72
CA SER A 216 39.00 0.54 -23.81
C SER A 216 38.31 0.43 -22.42
N VAL A 217 37.22 -0.30 -22.32
CA VAL A 217 36.44 -0.51 -21.06
C VAL A 217 37.24 -1.34 -20.06
N LEU A 218 38.04 -2.30 -20.49
CA LEU A 218 38.84 -3.16 -19.63
C LEU A 218 40.02 -2.43 -18.95
N SER A 219 40.44 -1.27 -19.49
CA SER A 219 41.61 -0.52 -18.99
C SER A 219 41.28 0.66 -18.08
N THR A 220 40.03 1.08 -18.02
CA THR A 220 39.57 2.25 -17.27
C THR A 220 38.72 1.91 -16.05
N GLN A 221 39.01 0.80 -15.35
CA GLN A 221 38.49 0.64 -13.99
C GLN A 221 39.05 1.77 -13.12
N SER A 222 38.34 2.88 -13.08
CA SER A 222 38.65 3.98 -12.18
C SER A 222 38.54 3.44 -10.74
N THR A 223 39.57 3.71 -9.95
CA THR A 223 39.69 3.31 -8.55
C THR A 223 38.72 4.08 -7.62
N SER A 224 37.82 4.84 -8.18
CA SER A 224 36.75 5.56 -7.46
C SER A 224 35.43 4.85 -7.77
N ALA A 225 35.16 3.79 -7.02
CA ALA A 225 33.86 3.13 -7.03
C ALA A 225 32.81 4.04 -6.34
N VAL A 226 32.35 5.05 -7.05
CA VAL A 226 31.04 5.66 -6.72
C VAL A 226 30.03 4.70 -7.32
N GLN A 227 29.41 3.90 -6.50
CA GLN A 227 28.32 3.01 -6.90
C GLN A 227 27.14 3.91 -7.30
N HIS A 228 26.87 4.05 -8.59
CA HIS A 228 25.69 4.70 -9.13
C HIS A 228 24.54 3.66 -9.12
N ALA A 229 23.81 3.59 -8.03
CA ALA A 229 22.64 2.74 -7.92
C ALA A 229 21.35 3.54 -8.15
N GLY A 230 20.37 2.95 -8.84
CA GLY A 230 19.07 3.54 -9.12
C GLY A 230 18.92 4.10 -10.54
N ASN A 231 19.84 3.79 -11.45
CA ASN A 231 19.74 4.17 -12.84
C ASN A 231 18.56 3.45 -13.52
N THR A 232 17.89 4.14 -14.43
CA THR A 232 16.76 3.59 -15.19
C THR A 232 17.05 3.63 -16.67
N LEU A 233 16.62 2.59 -17.39
CA LEU A 233 16.68 2.51 -18.83
C LEU A 233 15.28 2.35 -19.40
N ALA A 234 14.95 3.11 -20.45
CA ALA A 234 13.80 2.87 -21.28
C ALA A 234 14.17 3.01 -22.75
N LEU A 235 13.64 2.12 -23.57
CA LEU A 235 13.81 2.13 -25.01
C LEU A 235 12.58 2.75 -25.66
N TRP A 236 12.78 3.68 -26.58
CA TRP A 236 11.72 4.41 -27.26
C TRP A 236 11.94 4.44 -28.76
N ASP A 237 10.96 4.01 -29.52
CA ASP A 237 10.98 3.98 -30.98
C ASP A 237 9.76 4.77 -31.50
N PRO A 238 9.86 6.12 -31.55
CA PRO A 238 8.71 6.97 -31.88
C PRO A 238 8.33 6.91 -33.36
N ASP A 239 9.24 6.55 -34.24
CA ASP A 239 9.03 6.48 -35.70
C ASP A 239 8.81 5.03 -36.19
N LYS A 240 8.83 4.05 -35.30
CA LYS A 240 8.59 2.61 -35.55
C LYS A 240 9.52 2.02 -36.60
N ASN A 241 10.75 2.54 -36.68
CA ASN A 241 11.76 2.03 -37.61
C ASN A 241 12.49 0.79 -37.05
N GLY A 242 12.20 0.42 -35.81
CA GLY A 242 12.85 -0.66 -35.10
C GLY A 242 14.24 -0.33 -34.57
N ILE A 243 14.65 0.93 -34.60
CA ILE A 243 15.90 1.43 -34.03
C ILE A 243 15.53 2.17 -32.75
N TYR A 244 15.87 1.61 -31.61
CA TYR A 244 15.49 2.19 -30.32
C TYR A 244 16.39 3.37 -29.94
N ASP A 245 15.77 4.49 -29.63
CA ASP A 245 16.37 5.61 -28.89
C ASP A 245 16.43 5.26 -27.40
N LEU A 246 17.28 5.95 -26.65
CA LEU A 246 17.53 5.64 -25.24
C LEU A 246 17.11 6.79 -24.33
N ILE A 247 16.31 6.49 -23.33
CA ILE A 247 15.93 7.38 -22.23
C ILE A 247 16.56 6.84 -20.96
N ILE A 248 17.37 7.66 -20.28
CA ILE A 248 18.07 7.27 -19.05
C ILE A 248 17.64 8.20 -17.91
N GLY A 249 17.27 7.61 -16.76
CA GLY A 249 17.29 8.30 -15.49
C GLY A 249 18.58 7.98 -14.74
N HIS A 250 19.22 9.00 -14.19
CA HIS A 250 20.53 8.85 -13.53
C HIS A 250 20.58 9.60 -12.21
N VAL A 251 21.33 9.05 -11.24
CA VAL A 251 21.58 9.73 -9.96
C VAL A 251 22.25 11.09 -10.20
N GLY A 252 21.76 12.13 -9.54
CA GLY A 252 22.27 13.49 -9.77
C GLY A 252 21.66 14.22 -10.98
N CYS A 253 20.84 13.54 -11.79
CA CYS A 253 20.12 14.15 -12.92
C CYS A 253 18.67 14.44 -12.50
N PRO A 254 18.24 15.71 -12.49
CA PRO A 254 16.86 16.05 -12.18
C PRO A 254 15.90 15.82 -13.36
N THR A 255 16.42 15.47 -14.54
CA THR A 255 15.66 15.20 -15.77
C THR A 255 16.18 13.95 -16.45
N PHE A 256 15.50 13.50 -17.50
CA PHE A 256 16.01 12.43 -18.35
C PHE A 256 17.25 12.86 -19.12
N ILE A 257 18.10 11.89 -19.41
CA ILE A 257 19.10 11.97 -20.48
C ILE A 257 18.52 11.21 -21.67
N PHE A 258 18.18 11.93 -22.72
CA PHE A 258 17.71 11.35 -23.97
C PHE A 258 18.87 11.27 -24.97
N MET A 259 19.02 10.12 -25.61
CA MET A 259 20.01 9.89 -26.64
C MET A 259 19.38 9.28 -27.88
N ARG A 260 19.47 9.96 -29.01
CA ARG A 260 19.02 9.43 -30.32
C ARG A 260 20.01 8.42 -30.85
N ASN A 261 19.50 7.28 -31.30
CA ASN A 261 20.29 6.28 -31.98
C ASN A 261 20.41 6.62 -33.49
N GLU A 262 21.56 7.10 -33.90
CA GLU A 262 21.89 7.43 -35.30
C GLU A 262 22.46 6.23 -36.09
N GLY A 263 22.52 5.07 -35.47
CA GLY A 263 23.07 3.84 -36.03
C GLY A 263 22.02 2.92 -36.64
N THR A 264 22.17 1.64 -36.36
CA THR A 264 21.23 0.57 -36.76
C THR A 264 20.93 -0.30 -35.58
N ARG A 265 19.94 -1.20 -35.70
CA ARG A 265 19.67 -2.21 -34.67
C ARG A 265 20.93 -2.95 -34.21
N ALA A 266 21.67 -3.53 -35.17
CA ALA A 266 22.87 -4.30 -34.90
C ALA A 266 24.08 -3.47 -34.43
N LYS A 267 24.10 -2.17 -34.73
CA LYS A 267 25.21 -1.26 -34.39
C LYS A 267 24.65 0.08 -33.94
N PRO A 268 24.20 0.19 -32.70
CA PRO A 268 23.73 1.46 -32.14
C PRO A 268 24.85 2.48 -32.11
N LEU A 269 24.52 3.74 -32.40
CA LEU A 269 25.45 4.84 -32.42
C LEU A 269 24.84 6.08 -31.79
N PHE A 270 25.32 6.41 -30.60
CA PHE A 270 24.98 7.64 -29.90
C PHE A 270 26.10 8.67 -30.04
N ARG A 271 25.76 9.92 -30.29
CA ARG A 271 26.73 11.02 -30.50
C ARG A 271 26.45 12.23 -29.63
N THR A 272 25.21 12.38 -29.19
CA THR A 272 24.76 13.54 -28.44
C THR A 272 23.74 13.08 -27.37
N SER A 273 23.60 13.87 -26.32
CA SER A 273 22.58 13.71 -25.29
C SER A 273 21.78 15.00 -25.15
N ASP A 274 20.52 14.86 -24.81
CA ASP A 274 19.62 15.97 -24.50
C ASP A 274 19.04 15.77 -23.08
N THR A 275 19.31 16.72 -22.20
CA THR A 275 18.77 16.74 -20.81
C THR A 275 17.53 17.62 -20.67
N ASN A 276 17.04 18.21 -21.76
CA ASN A 276 15.80 18.99 -21.82
C ASN A 276 14.63 18.18 -22.42
N PHE A 277 14.68 16.87 -22.27
CA PHE A 277 13.68 15.95 -22.82
C PHE A 277 12.56 15.66 -21.81
N PRO A 278 11.27 15.58 -22.26
CA PRO A 278 10.74 15.99 -23.57
C PRO A 278 10.86 17.51 -23.82
N ASN A 279 11.19 17.88 -25.04
CA ASN A 279 11.45 19.26 -25.42
C ASN A 279 10.32 20.23 -25.06
N GLY A 280 10.67 21.29 -24.31
CA GLY A 280 9.72 22.33 -23.87
C GLY A 280 8.97 22.05 -22.57
N SER A 281 8.97 20.80 -22.10
CA SER A 281 8.31 20.41 -20.83
C SER A 281 9.02 19.20 -20.20
N PRO A 282 10.30 19.32 -19.82
CA PRO A 282 11.03 18.21 -19.23
C PRO A 282 10.38 17.73 -17.94
N HIS A 283 10.39 16.43 -17.72
CA HIS A 283 10.00 15.86 -16.43
C HIS A 283 11.11 16.13 -15.42
N VAL A 284 10.78 16.87 -14.39
CA VAL A 284 11.76 17.29 -13.36
C VAL A 284 11.41 16.58 -12.04
N VAL A 285 12.36 15.81 -11.56
CA VAL A 285 12.32 15.14 -10.25
C VAL A 285 13.58 15.49 -9.46
N PRO A 286 13.61 15.29 -8.14
CA PRO A 286 14.82 15.53 -7.36
C PRO A 286 16.02 14.72 -7.84
N SER A 287 15.79 13.48 -8.28
CA SER A 287 16.81 12.56 -8.81
C SER A 287 16.15 11.34 -9.45
N LEU A 288 16.87 10.65 -10.34
CA LEU A 288 16.50 9.35 -10.89
C LEU A 288 15.09 9.33 -11.51
N ALA A 289 14.89 10.04 -12.61
CA ALA A 289 13.67 9.95 -13.38
C ALA A 289 13.47 8.53 -13.96
N SER A 290 12.23 8.06 -14.01
CA SER A 290 11.84 6.76 -14.57
C SER A 290 10.83 6.96 -15.69
N ALA A 291 11.09 6.35 -16.85
CA ALA A 291 10.25 6.42 -18.04
C ALA A 291 9.54 5.08 -18.28
N SER A 292 8.24 5.13 -18.64
CA SER A 292 7.46 3.99 -19.11
C SER A 292 6.83 4.34 -20.46
N PRO A 293 7.50 4.04 -21.59
CA PRO A 293 6.91 4.22 -22.92
C PRO A 293 5.80 3.21 -23.15
N LEU A 294 4.62 3.65 -23.56
CA LEU A 294 3.49 2.78 -23.94
C LEU A 294 2.48 3.53 -24.82
N ASP A 295 1.77 2.81 -25.67
CA ASP A 295 0.70 3.35 -26.53
C ASP A 295 -0.61 3.35 -25.72
N LEU A 296 -0.92 4.49 -25.04
CA LEU A 296 -2.05 4.54 -24.11
C LEU A 296 -3.39 4.45 -24.82
N ASP A 297 -3.57 5.11 -25.96
CA ASP A 297 -4.86 5.24 -26.64
C ASP A 297 -5.04 4.28 -27.81
N GLY A 298 -3.99 3.50 -28.17
CA GLY A 298 -4.03 2.51 -29.23
C GLY A 298 -3.90 3.09 -30.63
N ASP A 299 -3.41 4.32 -30.76
CA ASP A 299 -3.19 4.97 -32.08
C ASP A 299 -1.89 4.50 -32.74
N GLY A 300 -1.11 3.74 -32.01
CA GLY A 300 0.15 3.14 -32.39
C GLY A 300 1.35 4.05 -32.20
N ALA A 301 1.24 5.29 -31.72
CA ALA A 301 2.36 6.09 -31.27
C ALA A 301 2.72 5.74 -29.83
N MET A 302 4.02 5.73 -29.51
CA MET A 302 4.48 5.44 -28.15
C MET A 302 4.47 6.72 -27.32
N ASP A 303 3.45 6.86 -26.50
CA ASP A 303 3.37 7.88 -25.46
C ASP A 303 4.45 7.68 -24.39
N LEU A 304 4.62 8.66 -23.50
CA LEU A 304 5.60 8.58 -22.43
C LEU A 304 4.96 8.86 -21.07
N PHE A 305 5.09 7.92 -20.15
CA PHE A 305 4.86 8.16 -18.74
C PHE A 305 6.18 8.39 -18.02
N ALA A 306 6.17 9.32 -17.08
CA ALA A 306 7.37 9.69 -16.34
C ALA A 306 7.07 9.84 -14.85
N SER A 307 7.95 9.27 -14.02
CA SER A 307 7.86 9.30 -12.56
C SER A 307 9.26 9.38 -11.95
N SER A 308 9.36 9.40 -10.63
CA SER A 308 10.63 9.22 -9.91
C SER A 308 10.92 7.73 -9.71
N ASN A 309 12.20 7.36 -9.72
CA ASN A 309 12.66 6.02 -9.34
C ASN A 309 13.05 5.93 -7.85
N LEU A 310 13.09 7.04 -7.13
CA LEU A 310 13.40 7.07 -5.70
C LEU A 310 12.10 7.08 -4.89
N PRO A 311 11.85 6.05 -4.07
CA PRO A 311 10.87 6.15 -3.00
C PRO A 311 11.32 7.22 -1.99
N ASP A 312 10.38 7.87 -1.31
CA ASP A 312 10.58 8.81 -0.18
C ASP A 312 11.15 10.19 -0.52
N VAL A 313 11.39 10.52 -1.77
CA VAL A 313 12.04 11.80 -2.14
C VAL A 313 11.04 12.81 -2.69
N ASN A 314 9.84 12.38 -3.02
CA ASN A 314 8.85 13.22 -3.67
C ASN A 314 7.54 13.29 -2.87
N PRO A 315 7.39 14.23 -1.92
CA PRO A 315 6.12 14.48 -1.25
C PRO A 315 5.09 15.14 -2.20
N ALA A 316 5.41 15.23 -3.50
CA ALA A 316 4.59 15.91 -4.47
C ALA A 316 3.35 15.11 -4.86
N LEU A 317 2.28 15.83 -5.12
CA LEU A 317 1.04 15.31 -5.68
C LEU A 317 1.07 15.30 -7.22
N GLU A 318 2.26 15.36 -7.82
CA GLU A 318 2.51 15.40 -9.27
C GLU A 318 3.64 14.43 -9.61
N THR A 319 3.43 13.13 -9.32
CA THR A 319 4.47 12.09 -9.45
C THR A 319 4.28 11.19 -10.67
N ALA A 320 3.20 11.39 -11.45
CA ALA A 320 2.82 10.56 -12.59
C ALA A 320 2.55 11.43 -13.83
N SER A 321 3.61 11.93 -14.45
CA SER A 321 3.48 12.75 -15.68
C SER A 321 3.11 11.88 -16.87
N TYR A 322 2.16 12.36 -17.69
CA TYR A 322 1.77 11.76 -18.95
C TYR A 322 2.00 12.72 -20.12
N TYR A 323 2.73 12.25 -21.08
CA TYR A 323 3.02 12.93 -22.35
C TYR A 323 2.42 12.13 -23.50
N HIS A 324 1.54 12.75 -24.27
CA HIS A 324 0.95 12.15 -25.46
C HIS A 324 1.68 12.62 -26.73
N VAL A 325 1.76 11.75 -27.72
CA VAL A 325 2.39 12.09 -29.02
C VAL A 325 1.40 12.84 -29.89
N GLU A 326 1.67 14.12 -30.15
CA GLU A 326 0.93 14.95 -31.09
C GLU A 326 1.83 15.43 -32.21
N ASN A 327 1.49 15.12 -33.46
CA ASN A 327 2.28 15.50 -34.63
C ASN A 327 3.76 15.08 -34.51
N GLY A 328 4.02 13.92 -33.92
CA GLY A 328 5.36 13.37 -33.72
C GLY A 328 6.17 14.04 -32.59
N GLN A 329 5.52 14.79 -31.72
CA GLN A 329 6.14 15.42 -30.54
C GLN A 329 5.41 15.03 -29.26
N LEU A 330 6.16 14.84 -28.18
CA LEU A 330 5.61 14.59 -26.85
C LEU A 330 5.07 15.90 -26.25
N VAL A 331 3.78 15.91 -25.94
CA VAL A 331 3.06 17.04 -25.34
C VAL A 331 2.58 16.64 -23.95
N LEU A 332 3.00 17.37 -22.91
CA LEU A 332 2.56 17.14 -21.54
C LEU A 332 1.05 17.35 -21.41
N LYS A 333 0.33 16.34 -20.96
CA LYS A 333 -1.11 16.38 -20.70
C LYS A 333 -1.43 16.63 -19.25
N THR A 334 -0.77 15.93 -18.34
CA THR A 334 -0.89 16.11 -16.90
C THR A 334 0.39 15.64 -16.21
N LYS A 335 0.64 16.16 -15.02
CA LYS A 335 1.71 15.67 -14.14
C LYS A 335 1.23 14.69 -13.08
N ALA A 336 -0.09 14.48 -13.01
CA ALA A 336 -0.74 13.69 -11.98
C ALA A 336 -1.75 12.67 -12.59
N PHE A 337 -1.34 11.97 -13.66
CA PHE A 337 -2.18 11.00 -14.36
C PHE A 337 -2.74 9.95 -13.40
N LEU A 338 -4.06 9.79 -13.35
CA LEU A 338 -4.83 9.02 -12.37
C LEU A 338 -4.65 9.47 -10.92
N GLN A 339 -3.52 10.05 -10.54
CA GLN A 339 -3.24 10.52 -9.18
C GLN A 339 -4.22 11.62 -8.77
N GLU A 340 -4.61 12.50 -9.69
CA GLU A 340 -5.63 13.54 -9.47
C GLU A 340 -7.05 12.98 -9.22
N GLU A 341 -7.27 11.69 -9.48
CA GLU A 341 -8.53 10.98 -9.25
C GLU A 341 -8.57 10.21 -7.92
N MET A 342 -7.50 10.29 -7.09
CA MET A 342 -7.32 9.53 -5.87
C MET A 342 -7.23 10.42 -4.63
N ILE A 343 -7.51 9.83 -3.46
CA ILE A 343 -6.99 10.37 -2.21
C ILE A 343 -5.50 10.12 -2.22
N ASP A 344 -4.74 11.22 -2.14
CA ASP A 344 -3.27 11.19 -2.13
C ASP A 344 -2.73 12.34 -1.29
N VAL A 345 -1.83 12.03 -0.36
CA VAL A 345 -1.12 12.97 0.52
C VAL A 345 0.39 12.98 0.28
N GLY A 346 0.84 12.32 -0.81
CA GLY A 346 2.22 12.24 -1.27
C GLY A 346 2.94 10.97 -0.83
N ASP A 347 3.01 10.69 0.46
CA ASP A 347 3.65 9.50 1.02
C ASP A 347 3.11 9.14 2.41
N TYR A 348 3.40 7.91 2.88
CA TYR A 348 3.17 7.40 4.25
C TYR A 348 1.85 7.83 4.88
N ALA A 349 0.72 7.59 4.20
CA ALA A 349 -0.60 7.93 4.71
C ALA A 349 -0.89 7.26 6.06
N SER A 350 -1.36 8.04 7.03
CA SER A 350 -1.85 7.57 8.33
C SER A 350 -3.30 8.01 8.54
N PRO A 351 -4.28 7.29 7.97
CA PRO A 351 -5.68 7.67 8.00
C PRO A 351 -6.34 7.32 9.33
N VAL A 352 -7.30 8.15 9.74
CA VAL A 352 -8.29 7.84 10.79
C VAL A 352 -9.63 8.43 10.41
N PHE A 353 -10.70 7.80 10.88
CA PHE A 353 -12.03 8.37 10.87
C PHE A 353 -12.35 8.97 12.25
N TYR A 354 -12.80 10.22 12.27
CA TYR A 354 -13.07 10.97 13.48
C TYR A 354 -14.08 12.08 13.19
N ASP A 355 -15.09 12.24 14.03
CA ASP A 355 -16.08 13.33 13.97
C ASP A 355 -15.41 14.62 14.44
N VAL A 356 -14.97 15.48 13.49
CA VAL A 356 -14.20 16.69 13.78
C VAL A 356 -15.08 17.85 14.21
N ASP A 357 -16.27 17.98 13.63
CA ASP A 357 -17.19 19.11 13.83
C ASP A 357 -18.36 18.82 14.79
N GLY A 358 -18.53 17.55 15.19
CA GLY A 358 -19.51 17.11 16.17
C GLY A 358 -20.91 16.93 15.60
N ASP A 359 -21.04 16.71 14.28
CA ASP A 359 -22.33 16.51 13.63
C ASP A 359 -22.82 15.05 13.65
N GLY A 360 -21.94 14.10 14.09
CA GLY A 360 -22.21 12.69 14.24
C GLY A 360 -21.80 11.83 13.04
N ASP A 361 -21.36 12.43 11.93
CA ASP A 361 -20.79 11.76 10.78
C ASP A 361 -19.27 11.69 10.93
N LEU A 362 -18.65 10.58 10.50
CA LEU A 362 -17.20 10.42 10.61
C LEU A 362 -16.50 11.09 9.43
N ASP A 363 -15.60 12.03 9.72
CA ASP A 363 -14.68 12.66 8.77
C ASP A 363 -13.43 11.80 8.59
N LEU A 364 -12.75 11.96 7.46
CA LEU A 364 -11.47 11.29 7.20
C LEU A 364 -10.32 12.29 7.39
N LEU A 365 -9.45 12.00 8.36
CA LEU A 365 -8.18 12.71 8.52
C LEU A 365 -7.03 11.79 8.09
N ILE A 366 -6.04 12.39 7.41
CA ILE A 366 -4.87 11.65 6.94
C ILE A 366 -3.61 12.42 7.34
N GLY A 367 -2.79 11.80 8.20
CA GLY A 367 -1.48 12.30 8.55
C GLY A 367 -0.43 11.84 7.55
N SER A 368 0.54 12.70 7.27
CA SER A 368 1.76 12.47 6.47
C SER A 368 2.77 13.58 6.81
N HIS A 369 3.12 14.45 5.87
CA HIS A 369 3.86 15.70 6.12
C HIS A 369 2.98 16.81 6.71
N SER A 370 1.70 16.73 6.51
CA SER A 370 0.65 17.57 7.07
C SER A 370 -0.55 16.72 7.45
N VAL A 371 -1.60 17.34 8.01
CA VAL A 371 -2.88 16.65 8.26
C VAL A 371 -3.89 17.11 7.21
N THR A 372 -4.28 16.21 6.34
CA THR A 372 -5.36 16.44 5.36
C THR A 372 -6.70 16.06 5.98
N LEU A 373 -7.71 16.92 5.82
CA LEU A 373 -9.09 16.69 6.25
C LEU A 373 -10.03 16.60 5.05
N TYR A 374 -10.77 15.51 5.00
CA TYR A 374 -11.97 15.35 4.19
C TYR A 374 -13.19 15.35 5.12
N GLU A 375 -14.03 16.37 5.01
CA GLU A 375 -15.28 16.51 5.77
C GLU A 375 -16.37 15.65 5.16
N ASN A 376 -17.06 14.87 5.96
CA ASN A 376 -18.18 14.05 5.54
C ASN A 376 -19.45 14.93 5.51
N VAL A 377 -20.06 15.05 4.35
CA VAL A 377 -21.34 15.77 4.20
C VAL A 377 -22.36 14.82 3.59
N ASN A 378 -23.28 14.34 4.40
CA ASN A 378 -24.33 13.40 3.99
C ASN A 378 -23.78 12.13 3.30
N GLY A 379 -22.72 11.52 3.83
CA GLY A 379 -22.13 10.30 3.32
C GLY A 379 -21.13 10.50 2.16
N THR A 380 -20.82 11.74 1.79
CA THR A 380 -19.80 12.07 0.80
C THR A 380 -18.66 12.84 1.42
N LEU A 381 -17.44 12.34 1.28
CA LEU A 381 -16.23 13.00 1.76
C LEU A 381 -15.82 14.14 0.82
N ASN A 382 -15.58 15.33 1.38
CA ASN A 382 -15.19 16.52 0.64
C ASN A 382 -13.86 17.05 1.16
N LEU A 383 -12.89 17.27 0.29
CA LEU A 383 -11.60 17.84 0.70
C LEU A 383 -11.83 19.25 1.29
N LYS A 384 -11.58 19.38 2.60
CA LYS A 384 -11.71 20.61 3.35
C LYS A 384 -10.40 21.39 3.47
N SER A 385 -9.32 20.65 3.77
CA SER A 385 -7.99 21.24 3.96
C SER A 385 -6.90 20.19 3.75
N ARG A 386 -5.80 20.58 3.13
CA ARG A 386 -4.56 19.76 3.06
C ARG A 386 -3.57 20.07 4.19
N ASP A 387 -3.86 21.08 5.01
CA ASP A 387 -3.07 21.47 6.19
C ASP A 387 -4.04 21.90 7.31
N PHE A 388 -4.83 20.94 7.79
CA PHE A 388 -5.89 21.18 8.77
C PHE A 388 -5.33 21.50 10.17
N LEU A 389 -4.27 20.80 10.58
CA LEU A 389 -3.61 20.99 11.87
C LEU A 389 -2.14 21.31 11.63
N PRO A 390 -1.80 22.58 11.32
CA PRO A 390 -0.42 22.93 11.00
C PRO A 390 0.48 22.78 12.22
N ILE A 391 1.52 21.96 12.10
CA ILE A 391 2.55 21.75 13.13
C ILE A 391 3.90 22.09 12.53
N THR A 392 4.43 23.25 12.94
CA THR A 392 5.67 23.78 12.36
C THR A 392 6.85 22.82 12.54
N GLY A 393 7.48 22.46 11.42
CA GLY A 393 8.65 21.58 11.39
C GLY A 393 8.36 20.12 11.69
N ALA A 394 7.09 19.72 11.75
CA ALA A 394 6.71 18.32 11.89
C ALA A 394 6.93 17.54 10.60
N THR A 395 7.33 16.31 10.75
CA THR A 395 7.40 15.31 9.69
C THR A 395 6.83 13.99 10.21
N ASN A 396 6.43 13.11 9.32
CA ASN A 396 5.91 11.78 9.66
C ASN A 396 4.76 11.86 10.68
N ILE A 397 3.73 12.66 10.36
CA ILE A 397 2.57 12.82 11.23
C ILE A 397 1.71 11.56 11.14
N GLN A 398 1.53 10.90 12.28
CA GLN A 398 0.73 9.71 12.43
C GLN A 398 -0.47 10.00 13.31
N LEU A 399 -1.63 9.51 12.92
CA LEU A 399 -2.88 9.74 13.62
C LEU A 399 -3.39 8.45 14.26
N GLN A 400 -4.08 8.60 15.38
CA GLN A 400 -4.79 7.51 16.05
C GLN A 400 -5.96 8.09 16.86
N VAL A 401 -7.10 7.43 16.82
CA VAL A 401 -8.21 7.72 17.75
C VAL A 401 -8.09 6.81 18.96
N VAL A 402 -7.97 7.40 20.15
CA VAL A 402 -7.82 6.69 21.42
C VAL A 402 -8.85 7.23 22.40
N ASN A 403 -9.75 6.37 22.87
CA ASN A 403 -10.82 6.76 23.80
C ASN A 403 -11.60 8.01 23.37
N GLY A 404 -11.93 8.10 22.07
CA GLY A 404 -12.68 9.22 21.49
C GLY A 404 -11.87 10.52 21.31
N ARG A 405 -10.55 10.49 21.52
CA ARG A 405 -9.65 11.63 21.30
C ARG A 405 -8.73 11.35 20.12
N LEU A 406 -8.50 12.36 19.32
CA LEU A 406 -7.54 12.26 18.23
C LEU A 406 -6.12 12.55 18.76
N MET A 407 -5.26 11.53 18.65
CA MET A 407 -3.84 11.63 18.99
C MET A 407 -3.02 11.87 17.73
N LEU A 408 -2.08 12.81 17.80
CA LEU A 408 -1.11 13.10 16.75
C LEU A 408 0.29 12.76 17.29
N TYR A 409 0.99 11.88 16.60
CA TYR A 409 2.40 11.58 16.83
C TYR A 409 3.20 12.11 15.64
N TYR A 410 4.30 12.79 15.88
CA TYR A 410 5.11 13.38 14.81
C TYR A 410 6.56 13.57 15.23
N THR A 411 7.42 13.78 14.24
CA THR A 411 8.85 14.02 14.48
C THR A 411 9.18 15.49 14.26
N VAL A 412 9.93 16.09 15.17
CA VAL A 412 10.54 17.42 15.03
C VAL A 412 12.04 17.27 15.23
N GLY A 413 12.83 17.49 14.18
CA GLY A 413 14.26 17.19 14.18
C GLY A 413 14.52 15.70 14.42
N THR A 414 15.06 15.35 15.59
CA THR A 414 15.33 13.94 15.98
C THR A 414 14.42 13.44 17.09
N SER A 415 13.42 14.21 17.49
CA SER A 415 12.57 13.91 18.65
C SER A 415 11.15 13.57 18.22
N THR A 416 10.62 12.46 18.75
CA THR A 416 9.20 12.14 18.61
C THR A 416 8.39 12.90 19.64
N LYS A 417 7.32 13.53 19.17
CA LYS A 417 6.38 14.35 19.93
C LYS A 417 4.97 13.80 19.78
N TYR A 418 4.08 14.19 20.70
CA TYR A 418 2.66 13.94 20.54
C TYR A 418 1.81 15.11 21.08
N ARG A 419 0.61 15.23 20.55
CA ARG A 419 -0.46 16.13 21.02
C ARG A 419 -1.80 15.40 20.95
N GLU A 420 -2.74 15.86 21.76
CA GLU A 420 -4.14 15.48 21.70
C GLU A 420 -4.92 16.59 20.98
N TYR A 421 -5.88 16.21 20.13
CA TYR A 421 -6.87 17.13 19.57
C TYR A 421 -8.23 16.80 20.18
N VAL A 422 -8.84 17.78 20.82
CA VAL A 422 -10.14 17.64 21.49
C VAL A 422 -10.97 18.89 21.23
N SER A 423 -12.19 18.71 20.72
CA SER A 423 -13.18 19.80 20.55
C SER A 423 -12.61 21.04 19.84
N GLY A 424 -11.90 20.86 18.74
CA GLY A 424 -11.39 21.96 17.91
C GLY A 424 -10.02 22.51 18.35
N LEU A 425 -9.39 21.97 19.40
CA LEU A 425 -8.16 22.51 19.96
C LEU A 425 -7.06 21.45 20.02
N LEU A 426 -5.86 21.83 19.57
CA LEU A 426 -4.62 21.08 19.83
C LEU A 426 -4.14 21.35 21.27
N GLY A 427 -3.98 20.26 22.03
CA GLY A 427 -3.41 20.30 23.37
C GLY A 427 -1.91 20.64 23.39
N GLU A 428 -1.33 20.62 24.59
CA GLU A 428 0.08 20.87 24.82
C GLU A 428 0.97 19.83 24.10
N GLU A 429 2.10 20.30 23.55
CA GLU A 429 3.11 19.41 22.96
C GLU A 429 3.88 18.66 24.05
N LYS A 430 3.95 17.34 23.93
CA LYS A 430 4.68 16.48 24.84
C LYS A 430 5.71 15.64 24.10
N SER A 431 6.85 15.38 24.72
CA SER A 431 7.91 14.53 24.16
C SER A 431 7.66 13.07 24.49
N LEU A 432 7.92 12.20 23.52
CA LEU A 432 7.83 10.75 23.66
C LEU A 432 9.26 10.15 23.54
N SER A 433 10.05 10.32 24.61
CA SER A 433 11.49 10.02 24.60
C SER A 433 11.86 8.54 24.41
N VAL A 434 10.90 7.63 24.59
CA VAL A 434 11.10 6.18 24.41
C VAL A 434 10.93 5.73 22.96
N VAL A 435 10.48 6.64 22.08
CA VAL A 435 10.29 6.40 20.64
C VAL A 435 11.39 7.12 19.89
N THR A 436 12.13 6.40 19.09
CA THR A 436 13.21 6.94 18.24
C THR A 436 12.72 7.19 16.82
N LEU A 437 13.60 7.76 15.98
CA LEU A 437 13.31 7.98 14.55
C LEU A 437 12.91 6.66 13.86
N ARG A 438 11.93 6.72 12.98
CA ARG A 438 11.37 5.60 12.22
C ARG A 438 10.61 4.55 13.04
N GLU A 439 10.39 4.77 14.32
CA GLU A 439 9.51 3.93 15.12
C GLU A 439 8.08 4.49 15.11
N THR A 440 7.11 3.59 15.20
CA THR A 440 5.68 3.92 15.18
C THR A 440 5.06 3.72 16.55
N PRO A 441 4.68 4.78 17.28
CA PRO A 441 3.96 4.67 18.53
C PRO A 441 2.45 4.45 18.30
N ARG A 442 1.83 3.60 19.13
CA ARG A 442 0.37 3.39 19.20
C ARG A 442 -0.06 3.16 20.64
N LEU A 443 -1.22 3.68 21.02
CA LEU A 443 -1.81 3.49 22.34
C LEU A 443 -3.01 2.52 22.24
N PHE A 444 -3.00 1.48 23.03
CA PHE A 444 -4.09 0.51 23.13
C PHE A 444 -4.25 0.05 24.57
N ASP A 445 -5.41 -0.41 24.94
CA ASP A 445 -5.64 -1.28 26.11
C ASP A 445 -5.46 -2.74 25.64
N VAL A 446 -4.20 -3.18 25.56
CA VAL A 446 -3.81 -4.48 24.94
C VAL A 446 -4.34 -5.65 25.77
N ASN A 447 -4.39 -5.50 27.09
CA ASN A 447 -4.78 -6.55 28.02
C ASN A 447 -6.23 -6.40 28.53
N GLN A 448 -6.95 -5.38 28.06
CA GLN A 448 -8.33 -5.06 28.40
C GLN A 448 -8.58 -4.86 29.92
N ASP A 449 -7.60 -4.31 30.64
CA ASP A 449 -7.71 -3.98 32.06
C ASP A 449 -8.24 -2.56 32.32
N GLY A 450 -8.44 -1.77 31.28
CA GLY A 450 -8.90 -0.39 31.31
C GLY A 450 -7.76 0.63 31.36
N SER A 451 -6.51 0.19 31.38
CA SER A 451 -5.32 1.03 31.28
C SER A 451 -4.77 1.01 29.86
N LEU A 452 -4.10 2.08 29.47
CA LEU A 452 -3.47 2.11 28.11
C LEU A 452 -2.03 1.65 28.18
N GLU A 453 -1.63 0.92 27.16
CA GLU A 453 -0.24 0.58 26.88
C GLU A 453 0.25 1.34 25.63
N LEU A 454 1.51 1.82 25.71
CA LEU A 454 2.23 2.31 24.56
C LEU A 454 2.92 1.16 23.84
N VAL A 455 2.44 0.83 22.66
CA VAL A 455 3.05 -0.13 21.76
C VAL A 455 3.95 0.62 20.78
N VAL A 456 5.24 0.30 20.74
CA VAL A 456 6.22 0.93 19.86
C VAL A 456 6.72 -0.13 18.86
N LEU A 457 6.40 0.08 17.60
CA LEU A 457 6.90 -0.75 16.49
C LEU A 457 8.28 -0.24 16.06
N ASP A 458 9.28 -1.10 16.13
CA ASP A 458 10.63 -0.81 15.65
C ASP A 458 10.71 -1.08 14.13
N TYR A 459 11.46 -0.25 13.41
CA TYR A 459 11.75 -0.43 12.00
C TYR A 459 12.37 -1.80 11.68
N LEU A 460 13.14 -2.38 12.59
CA LEU A 460 13.73 -3.71 12.44
C LEU A 460 12.76 -4.86 12.80
N GLY A 461 11.53 -4.55 13.17
CA GLY A 461 10.46 -5.51 13.40
C GLY A 461 10.31 -5.98 14.85
N GLY A 462 10.99 -5.38 15.81
CA GLY A 462 10.73 -5.58 17.23
C GLY A 462 9.51 -4.79 17.69
N THR A 463 8.78 -5.27 18.68
CA THR A 463 7.70 -4.54 19.31
C THR A 463 7.98 -4.39 20.79
N ARG A 464 7.94 -3.17 21.30
CA ARG A 464 8.10 -2.87 22.72
C ARG A 464 6.77 -2.37 23.29
N VAL A 465 6.38 -2.90 24.42
CA VAL A 465 5.14 -2.53 25.10
C VAL A 465 5.47 -1.91 26.45
N TYR A 466 4.95 -0.72 26.71
CA TYR A 466 5.14 0.04 27.93
C TYR A 466 3.79 0.29 28.58
N ASP A 467 3.74 0.32 29.91
CA ASP A 467 2.63 0.94 30.63
C ASP A 467 2.64 2.45 30.33
N TRP A 468 1.52 3.01 29.86
CA TRP A 468 1.43 4.44 29.52
C TRP A 468 1.71 5.35 30.72
N SER A 469 1.45 4.87 31.94
CA SER A 469 1.74 5.61 33.18
C SER A 469 3.22 5.55 33.59
N ASP A 470 3.99 4.55 33.12
CA ASP A 470 5.42 4.38 33.42
C ASP A 470 6.21 3.94 32.18
N LEU A 471 6.76 4.92 31.46
CA LEU A 471 7.57 4.71 30.26
C LEU A 471 9.05 4.40 30.56
N SER A 472 9.43 4.19 31.82
CA SER A 472 10.85 4.02 32.19
C SER A 472 11.49 2.75 31.60
N LYS A 473 10.69 1.70 31.40
CA LYS A 473 11.12 0.44 30.78
C LYS A 473 9.95 -0.30 30.12
N PRO A 474 10.17 -1.00 29.01
CA PRO A 474 9.14 -1.87 28.46
C PRO A 474 8.91 -3.06 29.39
N TYR A 475 7.67 -3.42 29.66
CA TYR A 475 7.35 -4.64 30.39
C TYR A 475 7.30 -5.89 29.48
N GLN A 476 7.15 -5.68 28.16
CA GLN A 476 7.12 -6.75 27.18
C GLN A 476 7.92 -6.37 25.94
N ARG A 477 8.60 -7.35 25.35
CA ARG A 477 9.22 -7.26 24.03
C ARG A 477 8.79 -8.44 23.20
N LEU A 478 8.36 -8.17 21.97
CA LEU A 478 7.95 -9.19 21.00
C LEU A 478 8.91 -9.09 19.81
N GLU A 479 9.51 -10.21 19.44
CA GLU A 479 10.30 -10.32 18.21
C GLU A 479 9.37 -10.60 17.04
N THR A 480 8.60 -9.60 16.65
CA THR A 480 7.61 -9.69 15.57
C THR A 480 8.00 -8.73 14.45
N LEU A 481 7.85 -9.19 13.21
CA LEU A 481 8.16 -8.41 12.00
C LEU A 481 6.97 -7.58 11.51
N PHE A 482 6.13 -7.09 12.44
CA PHE A 482 4.99 -6.24 12.07
C PHE A 482 5.44 -4.82 11.74
N ARG A 483 4.79 -4.22 10.73
CA ARG A 483 4.95 -2.81 10.34
C ARG A 483 3.75 -1.96 10.74
N GLY A 484 2.58 -2.57 10.83
CA GLY A 484 1.36 -1.95 11.31
C GLY A 484 0.69 -2.83 12.35
N ILE A 485 0.04 -2.21 13.34
CA ILE A 485 -0.73 -2.90 14.37
C ILE A 485 -1.95 -2.07 14.77
N ALA A 486 -3.07 -2.75 14.95
CA ALA A 486 -4.27 -2.22 15.57
C ALA A 486 -4.91 -3.30 16.44
N TYR A 487 -5.72 -2.88 17.40
CA TYR A 487 -6.53 -3.76 18.24
C TYR A 487 -7.98 -3.29 18.20
N ALA A 488 -8.90 -4.18 17.91
CA ALA A 488 -10.32 -3.89 17.89
C ALA A 488 -11.14 -5.17 17.99
N ASP A 489 -12.37 -5.06 18.49
CA ASP A 489 -13.35 -6.15 18.52
C ASP A 489 -13.95 -6.34 17.11
N ILE A 490 -13.24 -7.10 16.27
CA ILE A 490 -13.64 -7.41 14.87
C ILE A 490 -14.79 -8.42 14.85
N THR A 491 -14.81 -9.32 15.81
CA THR A 491 -15.78 -10.41 15.87
C THR A 491 -17.05 -10.02 16.61
N GLY A 492 -17.04 -8.89 17.31
CA GLY A 492 -18.16 -8.42 18.11
C GLY A 492 -18.41 -9.23 19.38
N ASP A 493 -17.41 -9.98 19.87
CA ASP A 493 -17.53 -10.84 21.06
C ASP A 493 -17.08 -10.14 22.35
N GLY A 494 -16.61 -8.88 22.25
CA GLY A 494 -16.13 -8.08 23.37
C GLY A 494 -14.63 -8.24 23.66
N ASN A 495 -13.94 -9.16 22.97
CA ASN A 495 -12.50 -9.29 23.03
C ASN A 495 -11.87 -8.54 21.85
N PHE A 496 -10.64 -8.02 22.04
CA PHE A 496 -9.94 -7.37 20.94
C PHE A 496 -9.13 -8.38 20.14
N GLU A 497 -9.34 -8.38 18.84
CA GLU A 497 -8.43 -9.01 17.90
C GLU A 497 -7.27 -8.07 17.60
N GLN A 498 -6.11 -8.67 17.40
CA GLN A 498 -4.91 -8.00 16.91
C GLN A 498 -4.92 -8.05 15.37
N ILE A 499 -4.90 -6.89 14.73
CA ILE A 499 -4.79 -6.71 13.29
C ILE A 499 -3.35 -6.27 13.00
N THR A 500 -2.65 -7.00 12.12
CA THR A 500 -1.24 -6.72 11.85
C THR A 500 -0.92 -6.74 10.36
N LEU A 501 0.04 -5.91 9.97
CA LEU A 501 0.67 -5.90 8.65
C LEU A 501 2.12 -6.37 8.80
N ASP A 502 2.53 -7.34 7.99
CA ASP A 502 3.93 -7.76 7.92
C ASP A 502 4.79 -6.79 7.08
N ALA A 503 6.07 -7.08 6.94
CA ALA A 503 7.01 -6.23 6.19
C ALA A 503 6.68 -6.11 4.70
N SER A 504 5.96 -7.08 4.14
CA SER A 504 5.50 -7.08 2.74
C SER A 504 4.09 -6.52 2.56
N GLY A 505 3.43 -6.08 3.65
CA GLY A 505 2.06 -5.53 3.62
C GLY A 505 0.95 -6.58 3.59
N ASN A 506 1.22 -7.83 3.94
CA ASN A 506 0.17 -8.82 4.11
C ASN A 506 -0.56 -8.58 5.42
N LEU A 507 -1.89 -8.72 5.38
CA LEU A 507 -2.78 -8.47 6.50
C LEU A 507 -3.11 -9.76 7.26
N TYR A 508 -2.99 -9.70 8.59
CA TYR A 508 -3.32 -10.81 9.48
C TYR A 508 -4.26 -10.35 10.60
N VAL A 509 -5.12 -11.24 11.02
CA VAL A 509 -5.97 -11.08 12.21
C VAL A 509 -5.73 -12.25 13.13
N SER A 510 -5.61 -11.98 14.45
CA SER A 510 -5.46 -13.00 15.49
C SER A 510 -6.12 -12.52 16.77
N GLY A 511 -6.60 -13.43 17.62
CA GLY A 511 -7.27 -13.08 18.86
C GLY A 511 -7.38 -14.26 19.81
N LEU A 512 -8.02 -14.05 20.95
CA LEU A 512 -8.21 -15.09 21.95
C LEU A 512 -9.11 -16.20 21.39
N GLY A 513 -8.54 -17.40 21.24
CA GLY A 513 -9.26 -18.55 20.68
C GLY A 513 -9.31 -18.59 19.15
N LEU A 514 -8.72 -17.62 18.45
CA LEU A 514 -8.57 -17.60 17.00
C LEU A 514 -7.15 -17.99 16.59
N GLU A 515 -7.04 -18.92 15.63
CA GLU A 515 -5.77 -19.11 14.94
C GLU A 515 -5.42 -17.85 14.13
N VAL A 516 -4.12 -17.57 13.94
CA VAL A 516 -3.67 -16.46 13.10
C VAL A 516 -4.20 -16.67 11.68
N GLN A 517 -5.08 -15.79 11.23
CA GLN A 517 -5.67 -15.83 9.90
C GLN A 517 -4.99 -14.78 9.02
N ARG A 518 -4.38 -15.22 7.92
CA ARG A 518 -3.96 -14.32 6.83
C ARG A 518 -5.18 -13.99 5.97
N LEU A 519 -5.47 -12.71 5.81
CA LEU A 519 -6.49 -12.22 4.90
C LEU A 519 -5.93 -12.10 3.46
N PRO A 520 -6.77 -12.23 2.42
CA PRO A 520 -6.31 -12.28 1.03
C PRO A 520 -6.01 -10.87 0.45
N PHE A 521 -5.37 -10.01 1.25
CA PHE A 521 -5.02 -8.64 0.89
C PHE A 521 -3.53 -8.39 1.09
N ASN A 522 -2.98 -7.56 0.21
CA ASN A 522 -1.63 -7.03 0.32
C ASN A 522 -1.68 -5.53 0.00
N PHE A 523 -1.05 -4.71 0.83
CA PHE A 523 -1.05 -3.24 0.71
C PHE A 523 0.34 -2.66 0.47
N GLY A 524 1.30 -3.54 0.18
CA GLY A 524 2.69 -3.16 0.00
C GLY A 524 3.41 -2.85 1.31
N GLN A 525 4.67 -2.50 1.18
CA GLN A 525 5.55 -2.25 2.33
C GLN A 525 5.17 -0.95 3.05
N ASN A 526 5.46 -0.90 4.36
CA ASN A 526 5.28 0.26 5.22
C ASN A 526 3.86 0.84 5.26
N ALA A 527 2.84 0.00 5.00
CA ALA A 527 1.46 0.40 5.16
C ALA A 527 1.11 0.57 6.65
N SER A 528 0.24 1.53 6.94
CA SER A 528 -0.36 1.75 8.26
C SER A 528 -1.72 1.10 8.35
N VAL A 529 -2.14 0.70 9.56
CA VAL A 529 -3.47 0.14 9.81
C VAL A 529 -4.14 0.83 10.98
N THR A 530 -5.42 1.13 10.81
CA THR A 530 -6.32 1.60 11.85
C THR A 530 -7.70 0.99 11.67
N THR A 531 -8.58 1.20 12.63
CA THR A 531 -9.93 0.63 12.62
C THR A 531 -10.97 1.71 12.89
N ALA A 532 -12.13 1.59 12.23
CA ALA A 532 -13.30 2.44 12.44
C ALA A 532 -14.53 1.72 11.91
N ASP A 533 -15.70 2.03 12.43
CA ASP A 533 -16.99 1.70 11.78
C ASP A 533 -17.32 2.86 10.84
N PHE A 534 -16.62 2.92 9.67
CA PHE A 534 -16.70 4.09 8.78
C PHE A 534 -18.05 4.18 8.03
N ASN A 535 -18.75 3.07 7.89
CA ASN A 535 -20.06 2.99 7.23
C ASN A 535 -21.22 2.97 8.23
N GLN A 536 -20.91 3.00 9.52
CA GLN A 536 -21.84 3.02 10.64
C GLN A 536 -22.83 1.82 10.66
N ASP A 537 -22.37 0.64 10.19
CA ASP A 537 -23.17 -0.59 10.21
C ASP A 537 -23.07 -1.37 11.54
N GLY A 538 -22.26 -0.89 12.47
CA GLY A 538 -22.03 -1.46 13.78
C GLY A 538 -20.92 -2.50 13.83
N LYS A 539 -20.21 -2.72 12.73
CA LYS A 539 -19.04 -3.59 12.67
C LYS A 539 -17.78 -2.75 12.58
N VAL A 540 -16.71 -3.26 13.15
CA VAL A 540 -15.42 -2.57 13.03
C VAL A 540 -14.78 -2.93 11.71
N ASP A 541 -14.52 -1.91 10.91
CA ASP A 541 -13.85 -1.99 9.62
C ASP A 541 -12.35 -1.72 9.74
N ILE A 542 -11.59 -2.03 8.69
CA ILE A 542 -10.14 -1.76 8.62
C ILE A 542 -9.87 -0.65 7.62
N VAL A 543 -9.05 0.30 8.03
CA VAL A 543 -8.60 1.43 7.20
C VAL A 543 -7.09 1.35 7.05
N ILE A 544 -6.63 1.33 5.82
CA ILE A 544 -5.22 1.17 5.47
C ILE A 544 -4.70 2.46 4.87
N GLY A 545 -3.60 2.97 5.41
CA GLY A 545 -2.78 3.98 4.76
C GLY A 545 -1.63 3.32 4.02
N VAL A 546 -1.48 3.63 2.74
CA VAL A 546 -0.45 3.07 1.87
C VAL A 546 0.77 3.98 1.86
N ALA A 547 1.98 3.42 1.78
CA ALA A 547 3.21 4.20 1.74
C ALA A 547 3.29 5.13 0.52
N SER A 548 2.57 4.85 -0.56
CA SER A 548 2.41 5.72 -1.73
C SER A 548 1.44 6.89 -1.53
N GLY A 549 1.02 7.18 -0.30
CA GLY A 549 0.27 8.40 0.05
C GLY A 549 -1.25 8.28 0.04
N GLY A 550 -1.81 7.13 -0.31
CA GLY A 550 -3.26 6.98 -0.40
C GLY A 550 -3.88 6.11 0.68
N VAL A 551 -5.19 5.91 0.57
CA VAL A 551 -6.00 5.17 1.54
C VAL A 551 -6.75 4.04 0.84
N GLN A 552 -6.91 2.91 1.54
CA GLN A 552 -7.75 1.79 1.13
C GLN A 552 -8.67 1.35 2.28
N LEU A 553 -9.89 0.93 1.95
CA LEU A 553 -10.92 0.56 2.93
C LEU A 553 -11.26 -0.91 2.82
N LEU A 554 -11.40 -1.58 3.97
CA LEU A 554 -11.90 -2.94 4.08
C LEU A 554 -13.12 -2.97 4.99
N GLN A 555 -14.27 -3.23 4.42
CA GLN A 555 -15.50 -3.42 5.18
C GLN A 555 -15.54 -4.80 5.80
N ASN A 556 -15.90 -4.90 7.05
CA ASN A 556 -16.09 -6.14 7.77
C ASN A 556 -17.37 -6.84 7.30
N SER A 557 -17.19 -7.93 6.56
CA SER A 557 -18.28 -8.79 6.07
C SER A 557 -18.44 -10.07 6.88
N SER A 558 -17.76 -10.17 8.02
CA SER A 558 -17.86 -11.34 8.92
C SER A 558 -19.29 -11.50 9.47
N ASP A 559 -19.71 -12.74 9.61
CA ASP A 559 -20.90 -13.02 10.43
C ASP A 559 -20.52 -12.77 11.90
N ILE A 560 -21.10 -11.75 12.51
CA ILE A 560 -20.91 -11.50 13.93
C ILE A 560 -21.49 -12.69 14.68
N LEU A 561 -20.65 -13.40 15.44
CA LEU A 561 -21.14 -14.37 16.41
C LEU A 561 -21.92 -13.60 17.46
N ILE A 562 -23.22 -13.78 17.45
CA ILE A 562 -24.02 -13.36 18.60
C ILE A 562 -23.70 -14.39 19.67
N PRO A 563 -23.06 -14.01 20.79
CA PRO A 563 -22.94 -14.90 21.93
C PRO A 563 -24.31 -15.49 22.24
N SER A 564 -24.37 -16.69 22.79
CA SER A 564 -25.60 -17.34 23.21
C SER A 564 -26.41 -16.52 24.24
N ASP A 565 -25.89 -15.37 24.61
CA ASP A 565 -26.44 -14.42 25.58
C ASP A 565 -27.69 -13.72 25.05
N GLU A 566 -28.60 -13.47 25.92
CA GLU A 566 -29.90 -12.85 25.61
C GLU A 566 -29.76 -11.37 25.21
N LEU A 567 -28.62 -10.72 25.53
CA LEU A 567 -28.30 -9.30 25.26
C LEU A 567 -26.89 -9.20 24.71
N TYR A 568 -26.74 -8.55 23.56
CA TYR A 568 -25.45 -8.21 22.96
C TYR A 568 -25.38 -6.73 22.67
N VAL A 569 -24.26 -6.06 23.02
CA VAL A 569 -24.07 -4.60 22.92
C VAL A 569 -22.72 -4.28 22.30
N TRP A 570 -22.74 -3.47 21.20
CA TRP A 570 -21.52 -3.06 20.53
C TRP A 570 -21.66 -1.68 19.83
N PRO A 571 -20.58 -0.94 19.55
CA PRO A 571 -19.27 -1.17 20.13
C PRO A 571 -19.28 -0.93 21.64
N ASN A 572 -18.33 -1.53 22.34
CA ASN A 572 -18.10 -1.25 23.75
C ASN A 572 -16.59 -1.26 24.01
N PRO A 573 -15.94 -0.09 24.17
CA PRO A 573 -16.52 1.25 24.40
C PRO A 573 -17.26 1.86 23.20
N ALA A 574 -18.26 2.69 23.48
CA ALA A 574 -19.03 3.44 22.50
C ALA A 574 -18.87 4.96 22.67
N ALA A 575 -19.02 5.76 21.61
CA ALA A 575 -19.03 7.22 21.72
C ALA A 575 -20.45 7.75 22.05
N SER A 576 -21.30 7.95 21.06
CA SER A 576 -22.63 8.54 21.23
C SER A 576 -23.78 7.57 21.01
N LEU A 577 -23.53 6.47 20.29
CA LEU A 577 -24.50 5.47 19.89
C LEU A 577 -24.01 4.07 20.22
N VAL A 578 -24.93 3.20 20.60
CA VAL A 578 -24.68 1.80 20.95
C VAL A 578 -25.63 0.94 20.11
N ASN A 579 -25.09 -0.06 19.44
CA ASN A 579 -25.91 -1.09 18.83
C ASN A 579 -26.27 -2.15 19.88
N VAL A 580 -27.50 -2.61 19.82
CA VAL A 580 -27.98 -3.62 20.75
C VAL A 580 -28.76 -4.68 19.98
N ARG A 581 -28.44 -5.93 20.21
CA ARG A 581 -29.21 -7.04 19.67
C ARG A 581 -29.70 -7.93 20.83
N VAL A 582 -30.95 -8.37 20.72
CA VAL A 582 -31.57 -9.20 21.72
C VAL A 582 -32.16 -10.47 21.10
N LYS A 583 -32.10 -11.57 21.82
CA LYS A 583 -32.59 -12.87 21.34
C LYS A 583 -34.11 -13.01 21.40
N SER A 584 -34.76 -12.32 22.31
CA SER A 584 -36.22 -12.37 22.55
C SER A 584 -36.79 -10.97 22.68
N ALA A 585 -38.10 -10.81 22.67
CA ALA A 585 -38.73 -9.53 22.94
C ALA A 585 -38.62 -9.16 24.42
N GLY A 586 -38.34 -7.88 24.72
CA GLY A 586 -38.17 -7.41 26.09
C GLY A 586 -38.05 -5.89 26.20
N ASN A 587 -37.48 -5.42 27.30
CA ASN A 587 -37.25 -4.01 27.60
C ASN A 587 -35.79 -3.76 27.89
N LEU A 588 -35.23 -2.72 27.31
CA LEU A 588 -33.87 -2.22 27.58
C LEU A 588 -33.92 -0.98 28.45
N GLN A 589 -33.06 -0.91 29.44
CA GLN A 589 -32.98 0.20 30.37
C GLN A 589 -31.53 0.50 30.75
N TRP A 590 -31.14 1.77 30.67
CA TRP A 590 -29.85 2.23 31.16
C TRP A 590 -29.87 2.51 32.66
N PHE A 591 -28.77 2.16 33.34
CA PHE A 591 -28.49 2.47 34.73
C PHE A 591 -27.11 3.07 34.91
N ASP A 592 -26.97 3.99 35.86
CA ASP A 592 -25.65 4.40 36.34
C ASP A 592 -25.05 3.34 37.28
N LEU A 593 -23.78 3.46 37.62
CA LEU A 593 -23.11 2.48 38.52
C LEU A 593 -23.70 2.45 39.93
N SER A 594 -24.49 3.45 40.30
CA SER A 594 -25.24 3.43 41.61
C SER A 594 -26.57 2.67 41.53
N GLY A 595 -26.94 2.16 40.33
CA GLY A 595 -28.19 1.46 40.09
C GLY A 595 -29.37 2.39 39.82
N ARG A 596 -29.17 3.66 39.60
CA ARG A 596 -30.24 4.60 39.27
C ARG A 596 -30.50 4.56 37.77
N VAL A 597 -31.79 4.56 37.40
CA VAL A 597 -32.24 4.60 35.99
C VAL A 597 -31.80 5.89 35.31
N VAL A 598 -31.25 5.76 34.08
CA VAL A 598 -30.85 6.85 33.23
C VAL A 598 -31.59 6.72 31.87
N GLY A 599 -32.33 7.75 31.50
CA GLY A 599 -33.06 7.74 30.22
C GLY A 599 -34.37 6.95 30.26
N ALA A 600 -34.97 6.72 29.09
CA ALA A 600 -36.25 6.03 28.91
C ALA A 600 -36.06 4.53 28.70
N THR A 601 -37.07 3.74 29.09
CA THR A 601 -37.14 2.31 28.77
C THR A 601 -37.47 2.13 27.28
N LEU A 602 -36.72 1.30 26.58
CA LEU A 602 -36.90 0.97 25.16
C LEU A 602 -37.49 -0.45 25.05
N LYS A 603 -38.54 -0.61 24.27
CA LYS A 603 -39.07 -1.94 23.92
C LYS A 603 -38.33 -2.45 22.69
N VAL A 604 -37.93 -3.72 22.73
CA VAL A 604 -37.20 -4.40 21.68
C VAL A 604 -37.90 -5.69 21.26
N THR A 605 -37.80 -6.02 19.97
CA THR A 605 -38.35 -7.26 19.39
C THR A 605 -37.25 -8.31 19.22
N ALA A 606 -37.63 -9.58 19.15
CA ALA A 606 -36.67 -10.66 18.98
C ALA A 606 -35.88 -10.57 17.69
N GLY A 607 -34.56 -10.72 17.76
CA GLY A 607 -33.67 -10.72 16.60
C GLY A 607 -33.41 -9.36 15.95
N GLU A 608 -34.02 -8.29 16.50
CA GLU A 608 -33.82 -6.91 16.00
C GLU A 608 -32.47 -6.37 16.50
N SER A 609 -31.74 -5.73 15.59
CA SER A 609 -30.60 -4.90 15.94
C SER A 609 -31.06 -3.46 16.01
N LEU A 610 -30.92 -2.85 17.18
CA LEU A 610 -31.34 -1.49 17.47
C LEU A 610 -30.11 -0.61 17.70
N ARG A 611 -30.15 0.58 17.17
CA ARG A 611 -29.17 1.62 17.46
C ARG A 611 -29.78 2.57 18.48
N ILE A 612 -29.21 2.63 19.67
CA ILE A 612 -29.72 3.41 20.77
C ILE A 612 -28.71 4.50 21.18
N PRO A 613 -29.18 5.70 21.55
CA PRO A 613 -28.29 6.75 22.02
C PRO A 613 -27.66 6.38 23.37
N ALA A 614 -26.43 6.82 23.56
CA ALA A 614 -25.76 6.77 24.85
C ALA A 614 -26.56 7.58 25.89
N PRO A 615 -26.55 7.19 27.17
CA PRO A 615 -27.29 7.90 28.20
C PRO A 615 -26.67 9.29 28.48
N LEU A 616 -27.51 10.28 28.77
CA LEU A 616 -27.08 11.55 29.32
C LEU A 616 -26.83 11.42 30.84
N PRO A 617 -25.75 12.02 31.37
CA PRO A 617 -25.01 13.19 30.86
C PRO A 617 -23.77 12.91 30.00
N GLY A 618 -23.62 11.76 29.37
CA GLY A 618 -22.55 11.50 28.41
C GLY A 618 -21.50 10.51 28.91
N ALA A 619 -20.21 10.84 28.75
CA ALA A 619 -19.12 9.93 29.03
C ALA A 619 -19.12 9.31 30.43
N GLY A 620 -18.88 8.00 30.51
CA GLY A 620 -18.85 7.27 31.77
C GLY A 620 -19.17 5.78 31.62
N SER A 621 -19.11 5.04 32.74
CA SER A 621 -19.51 3.64 32.74
C SER A 621 -21.00 3.55 33.15
N TYR A 622 -21.75 2.79 32.34
CA TYR A 622 -23.17 2.53 32.54
C TYR A 622 -23.43 1.03 32.51
N ILE A 623 -24.62 0.66 33.00
CA ILE A 623 -25.14 -0.70 32.89
C ILE A 623 -26.37 -0.67 31.99
N LEU A 624 -26.33 -1.37 30.86
CA LEU A 624 -27.51 -1.63 30.06
C LEU A 624 -28.14 -2.94 30.54
N ARG A 625 -29.39 -2.87 31.04
CA ARG A 625 -30.17 -4.03 31.49
C ARG A 625 -31.24 -4.35 30.47
N TYR A 626 -31.33 -5.61 30.14
CA TYR A 626 -32.37 -6.19 29.31
C TYR A 626 -33.26 -7.08 30.16
N GLU A 627 -34.55 -6.80 30.15
CA GLU A 627 -35.54 -7.53 30.93
C GLU A 627 -36.55 -8.25 30.03
N THR A 628 -36.75 -9.53 30.25
CA THR A 628 -37.71 -10.39 29.58
C THR A 628 -38.65 -11.05 30.56
N ALA A 629 -39.67 -11.74 30.06
CA ALA A 629 -40.54 -12.57 30.88
C ALA A 629 -39.80 -13.72 31.61
N LYS A 630 -38.54 -14.05 31.18
CA LYS A 630 -37.74 -15.14 31.75
C LYS A 630 -36.68 -14.69 32.75
N GLY A 631 -36.43 -13.38 32.84
CA GLY A 631 -35.42 -12.82 33.72
C GLY A 631 -34.77 -11.57 33.14
N SER A 632 -33.70 -11.11 33.78
CA SER A 632 -32.93 -9.95 33.31
C SER A 632 -31.44 -10.27 33.10
N VAL A 633 -30.85 -9.72 32.06
CA VAL A 633 -29.41 -9.73 31.76
C VAL A 633 -28.91 -8.30 31.78
N SER A 634 -27.69 -8.10 32.24
CA SER A 634 -27.07 -6.76 32.29
C SER A 634 -25.65 -6.79 31.71
N GLN A 635 -25.32 -5.79 30.92
CA GLN A 635 -23.98 -5.60 30.36
C GLN A 635 -23.46 -4.23 30.78
N LYS A 636 -22.20 -4.17 31.21
CA LYS A 636 -21.50 -2.90 31.44
C LYS A 636 -21.09 -2.31 30.11
N VAL A 637 -21.39 -1.04 29.89
CA VAL A 637 -21.06 -0.29 28.68
C VAL A 637 -20.26 0.95 29.09
N LEU A 638 -19.12 1.14 28.46
CA LEU A 638 -18.29 2.34 28.60
C LEU A 638 -18.67 3.32 27.49
N ILE A 639 -19.14 4.51 27.86
CA ILE A 639 -19.39 5.60 26.93
C ILE A 639 -18.22 6.57 26.99
N LEU A 640 -17.61 6.81 25.85
CA LEU A 640 -16.48 7.69 25.67
C LEU A 640 -16.96 9.14 25.61
N PRO A 641 -16.10 10.13 25.98
CA PRO A 641 -16.41 11.55 25.89
C PRO A 641 -16.55 12.03 24.46
#